data_7bd022bb24ae269d7620a7041f4e3713
#
_entry.id   7bd022bb24ae269d7620a7041f4e3713
#
_cell.length_a   1.000
_cell.length_b   1.000
_cell.length_c   1.000
_cell.angle_alpha   90.00
_cell.angle_beta   90.00
_cell.angle_gamma   90.00
#
_symmetry.space_group_name_H-M   'P 1'
#
loop_
_entity.id
_entity.type
_entity.pdbx_description
1 polymer ?
#
loop_
_entity_poly.entity_id
_entity_poly.type
_entity_poly.pdbx_seq_one_letter_code
_entity_poly.pdbx_strand_id
1 'polypeptide(L)'
;MMQQYFKIKEENKDSILFFRLGDFYEMFYDDAKLASKELELTLTGRDCGQAERAPMCGVPFHSCEGYIARLVAKGYKVAICEQTEDPAKAKGLVKRDIIRVITPGTVMESSMLDESKNNYICCMYSKNKSIGLCFCDISTGELYATEIRGNDSYNVLTNQLTSYNPREILIGGDIVKLKELPKFIKAKLSAGVEMLEDEKFDESVCTDVVKSQFADEYSTVSDKSVVVCVLGALLSYLRDTQKTGLERINHIEFYKENQYMSLDYNTQRNLELTQTMLTKDKKGSLLWVLDKTKTAMGKRLMRSWLEHPLLNITSINNRQSAIEELVNDNMLRMDVTDTLSGIFDIERLMTRIVYGSANARDLRSLCGAIQNLPQISDLLVDCKSVYLKYIYKSIDKLEDIYSLIDSAIVEEPPFTVREGGMIKRGYNEELDSVTGDMNDSKGILARIEAEQRDITGIPKLKVGYNRVFGYYIEVSNSYKSMVPETYIRKQTLTNCERYITQDLKDVEGRILGAKDRSVALEYNLFDDVRKTVSDNLERIQKTAKAIANLDVITSLANVAADNRYIRPDVNLSTAIRIKDSRHPVVEALLKDAPFVPNDVSLDSANDRVAIITGPNMAGKSTYMRQIAIIVLMAQIGSFVPASSAEIGIVDSIFTRVGASDDLASGQSTFMVEMSEVANIIKNATSKSLLILDEIGRGTSTFDGMSIARAVLEFCADRKKLGAKTLFATHYHELTVMEQLLDGVKNYNIAVKKRGDDITFLRRIVPGGADDSYGIEVAKLAGIPQSVISRAKEILKDLEHGKYKNENANIQKQDNSDDMQLSLIGSAESPVIEKLKDTDINTLTPIEAMNLLYELKGMI
;
A
#
# COMPACT_ATOMS: atom_id res chain seq x y z
N MET A 1 20.49 15.36 -33.52
CA MET A 1 20.05 15.14 -32.12
C MET A 1 18.56 15.41 -31.97
N MET A 2 18.07 16.63 -32.23
CA MET A 2 16.62 16.95 -32.05
C MET A 2 15.68 16.12 -32.90
N GLN A 3 16.07 15.75 -34.12
CA GLN A 3 15.29 14.83 -34.97
C GLN A 3 15.13 13.45 -34.29
N GLN A 4 16.20 12.96 -33.66
CA GLN A 4 16.14 11.70 -32.88
C GLN A 4 15.23 11.85 -31.66
N TYR A 5 15.33 12.99 -30.93
CA TYR A 5 14.45 13.29 -29.81
C TYR A 5 12.97 13.29 -30.22
N PHE A 6 12.63 14.03 -31.28
CA PHE A 6 11.22 14.10 -31.75
C PHE A 6 10.68 12.76 -32.20
N LYS A 7 11.48 11.95 -32.90
CA LYS A 7 11.07 10.61 -33.32
C LYS A 7 10.71 9.73 -32.10
N ILE A 8 11.59 9.70 -31.10
CA ILE A 8 11.36 8.92 -29.89
C ILE A 8 10.19 9.47 -29.08
N LYS A 9 10.04 10.80 -29.01
CA LYS A 9 8.92 11.44 -28.32
C LYS A 9 7.58 11.19 -29.01
N GLU A 10 7.55 11.12 -30.33
CA GLU A 10 6.33 10.83 -31.11
C GLU A 10 5.77 9.44 -30.82
N GLU A 11 6.65 8.46 -30.57
CA GLU A 11 6.30 7.10 -30.18
C GLU A 11 5.86 7.02 -28.69
N ASN A 12 6.21 8.03 -27.86
CA ASN A 12 5.95 8.04 -26.41
C ASN A 12 5.38 9.38 -25.94
N LYS A 13 4.29 9.82 -26.56
CA LYS A 13 3.66 11.15 -26.34
C LYS A 13 3.24 11.35 -24.89
N ASP A 14 2.76 10.30 -24.23
CA ASP A 14 2.18 10.34 -22.89
C ASP A 14 3.21 10.25 -21.76
N SER A 15 4.51 10.13 -22.10
CA SER A 15 5.59 9.98 -21.13
C SER A 15 6.52 11.18 -21.14
N ILE A 16 7.00 11.60 -19.98
CA ILE A 16 8.07 12.61 -19.87
C ILE A 16 9.37 11.92 -20.30
N LEU A 17 10.01 12.41 -21.35
CA LEU A 17 11.19 11.78 -21.94
C LEU A 17 12.48 12.27 -21.25
N PHE A 18 13.14 11.36 -20.51
CA PHE A 18 14.47 11.56 -19.94
C PHE A 18 15.51 11.14 -20.96
N PHE A 19 15.99 12.10 -21.73
CA PHE A 19 16.86 11.86 -22.87
C PHE A 19 18.34 11.98 -22.48
N ARG A 20 19.11 10.90 -22.56
CA ARG A 20 20.51 10.86 -22.13
C ARG A 20 21.43 11.69 -23.02
N LEU A 21 22.09 12.69 -22.42
CA LEU A 21 23.12 13.52 -23.06
C LEU A 21 24.32 13.66 -22.11
N GLY A 22 25.39 12.92 -22.40
CA GLY A 22 26.55 12.90 -21.52
C GLY A 22 26.19 12.39 -20.12
N ASP A 23 26.46 13.19 -19.09
CA ASP A 23 26.18 12.85 -17.68
C ASP A 23 24.80 13.30 -17.18
N PHE A 24 23.94 13.79 -18.09
CA PHE A 24 22.61 14.25 -17.76
C PHE A 24 21.51 13.52 -18.52
N TYR A 25 20.35 13.44 -17.89
CA TYR A 25 19.07 13.28 -18.57
C TYR A 25 18.49 14.67 -18.82
N GLU A 26 18.33 15.03 -20.07
CA GLU A 26 17.77 16.32 -20.49
C GLU A 26 16.34 16.12 -21.01
N MET A 27 15.47 17.03 -20.62
CA MET A 27 14.08 17.11 -21.09
C MET A 27 13.94 18.38 -21.92
N PHE A 28 13.13 18.33 -22.99
CA PHE A 28 12.96 19.43 -23.91
C PHE A 28 11.49 19.81 -24.10
N TYR A 29 11.25 21.02 -24.55
CA TYR A 29 9.94 21.60 -24.90
C TYR A 29 8.91 21.45 -23.78
N ASP A 30 7.77 20.81 -24.01
CA ASP A 30 6.69 20.70 -23.04
C ASP A 30 7.07 19.80 -21.88
N ASP A 31 7.85 18.74 -22.11
CA ASP A 31 8.41 17.90 -21.05
C ASP A 31 9.30 18.72 -20.10
N ALA A 32 10.11 19.63 -20.65
CA ALA A 32 10.96 20.50 -19.84
C ALA A 32 10.14 21.49 -19.01
N LYS A 33 9.10 22.11 -19.57
CA LYS A 33 8.21 23.03 -18.85
C LYS A 33 7.49 22.30 -17.71
N LEU A 34 6.97 21.11 -18.00
CA LEU A 34 6.27 20.28 -17.02
C LEU A 34 7.23 19.84 -15.90
N ALA A 35 8.35 19.20 -16.28
CA ALA A 35 9.33 18.70 -15.32
C ALA A 35 9.95 19.83 -14.47
N SER A 36 10.25 20.97 -15.08
CA SER A 36 10.74 22.16 -14.35
C SER A 36 9.77 22.58 -13.25
N LYS A 37 8.46 22.63 -13.55
CA LYS A 37 7.43 23.00 -12.59
C LYS A 37 7.26 21.95 -11.49
N GLU A 38 7.17 20.67 -11.87
CA GLU A 38 6.86 19.59 -10.93
C GLU A 38 8.05 19.21 -10.02
N LEU A 39 9.27 19.41 -10.52
CA LEU A 39 10.52 19.06 -9.83
C LEU A 39 11.26 20.28 -9.26
N GLU A 40 10.75 21.50 -9.52
CA GLU A 40 11.40 22.75 -9.12
C GLU A 40 12.80 22.94 -9.73
N LEU A 41 12.96 22.49 -11.00
CA LEU A 41 14.22 22.63 -11.72
C LEU A 41 14.28 23.94 -12.48
N THR A 42 15.48 24.48 -12.63
CA THR A 42 15.71 25.66 -13.46
C THR A 42 15.41 25.35 -14.92
N LEU A 43 14.46 26.09 -15.52
CA LEU A 43 14.20 26.03 -16.96
C LEU A 43 15.24 26.88 -17.68
N THR A 44 15.99 26.25 -18.57
CA THR A 44 17.02 26.87 -19.42
C THR A 44 16.64 26.76 -20.90
N GLY A 45 17.49 27.20 -21.78
CA GLY A 45 17.27 27.05 -23.23
C GLY A 45 18.53 26.54 -23.94
N ARG A 46 18.35 25.55 -24.82
CA ARG A 46 19.42 25.01 -25.67
C ARG A 46 19.28 25.53 -27.10
N ASP A 47 20.40 25.92 -27.67
CA ASP A 47 20.45 26.27 -29.09
C ASP A 47 20.33 25.01 -29.94
N CYS A 48 19.32 24.93 -30.76
CA CYS A 48 19.01 23.79 -31.64
C CYS A 48 19.02 24.20 -33.11
N GLY A 49 19.59 25.34 -33.44
CA GLY A 49 19.66 25.88 -34.81
C GLY A 49 18.34 26.46 -35.34
N GLN A 50 17.43 26.80 -34.43
CA GLN A 50 16.18 27.53 -34.71
C GLN A 50 16.28 28.97 -34.18
N ALA A 51 15.36 29.86 -34.61
CA ALA A 51 15.34 31.25 -34.18
C ALA A 51 15.17 31.43 -32.67
N GLU A 52 14.44 30.48 -32.01
CA GLU A 52 14.25 30.44 -30.56
C GLU A 52 14.99 29.24 -29.95
N ARG A 53 15.53 29.45 -28.74
CA ARG A 53 16.15 28.36 -27.98
C ARG A 53 15.08 27.36 -27.51
N ALA A 54 15.33 26.06 -27.70
CA ALA A 54 14.44 25.03 -27.16
C ALA A 54 14.43 25.06 -25.64
N PRO A 55 13.27 25.21 -24.97
CA PRO A 55 13.19 25.10 -23.53
C PRO A 55 13.77 23.75 -23.06
N MET A 56 14.60 23.75 -22.04
CA MET A 56 15.31 22.58 -21.54
C MET A 56 15.46 22.65 -20.02
N CYS A 57 15.33 21.51 -19.36
CA CYS A 57 15.85 21.25 -18.03
C CYS A 57 16.51 19.88 -17.98
N GLY A 58 17.34 19.62 -16.97
CA GLY A 58 18.05 18.36 -16.88
C GLY A 58 18.41 17.99 -15.45
N VAL A 59 18.62 16.68 -15.25
CA VAL A 59 19.05 16.11 -13.98
C VAL A 59 20.28 15.22 -14.21
N PRO A 60 21.24 15.15 -13.27
CA PRO A 60 22.35 14.23 -13.38
C PRO A 60 21.86 12.77 -13.43
N PHE A 61 22.41 11.95 -14.33
CA PHE A 61 21.88 10.59 -14.51
C PHE A 61 22.05 9.71 -13.25
N HIS A 62 23.14 9.91 -12.50
CA HIS A 62 23.43 9.13 -11.30
C HIS A 62 22.53 9.47 -10.10
N SER A 63 21.75 10.56 -10.15
CA SER A 63 20.80 10.97 -9.11
C SER A 63 19.36 11.11 -9.62
N CYS A 64 19.07 10.58 -10.81
CA CYS A 64 17.76 10.73 -11.47
C CYS A 64 16.62 10.02 -10.72
N GLU A 65 16.90 8.96 -9.95
CA GLU A 65 15.88 8.16 -9.26
C GLU A 65 14.95 8.99 -8.38
N GLY A 66 15.50 9.91 -7.57
CA GLY A 66 14.70 10.76 -6.71
C GLY A 66 13.77 11.72 -7.47
N TYR A 67 14.19 12.17 -8.66
CA TYR A 67 13.36 13.01 -9.53
C TYR A 67 12.27 12.19 -10.23
N ILE A 68 12.62 11.00 -10.71
CA ILE A 68 11.67 10.06 -11.32
C ILE A 68 10.61 9.67 -10.29
N ALA A 69 11.00 9.33 -9.05
CA ALA A 69 10.09 9.00 -7.96
C ALA A 69 9.04 10.10 -7.72
N ARG A 70 9.45 11.37 -7.73
CA ARG A 70 8.54 12.52 -7.54
C ARG A 70 7.53 12.65 -8.69
N LEU A 71 7.94 12.42 -9.93
CA LEU A 71 7.04 12.46 -11.09
C LEU A 71 6.07 11.29 -11.08
N VAL A 72 6.57 10.07 -10.86
CA VAL A 72 5.76 8.85 -10.83
C VAL A 72 4.76 8.88 -9.67
N ALA A 73 5.14 9.38 -8.49
CA ALA A 73 4.24 9.56 -7.36
C ALA A 73 3.07 10.53 -7.66
N LYS A 74 3.27 11.46 -8.59
CA LYS A 74 2.23 12.37 -9.10
C LYS A 74 1.43 11.80 -10.27
N GLY A 75 1.68 10.54 -10.66
CA GLY A 75 0.97 9.82 -11.72
C GLY A 75 1.54 10.02 -13.13
N TYR A 76 2.69 10.68 -13.29
CA TYR A 76 3.33 10.82 -14.60
C TYR A 76 4.09 9.54 -14.99
N LYS A 77 4.12 9.25 -16.30
CA LYS A 77 4.98 8.22 -16.89
C LYS A 77 6.31 8.85 -17.27
N VAL A 78 7.42 8.14 -17.05
CA VAL A 78 8.77 8.59 -17.39
C VAL A 78 9.43 7.59 -18.31
N ALA A 79 9.76 8.01 -19.54
CA ALA A 79 10.48 7.19 -20.51
C ALA A 79 11.99 7.45 -20.39
N ILE A 80 12.77 6.41 -20.10
CA ILE A 80 14.22 6.48 -19.96
C ILE A 80 14.84 6.15 -21.31
N CYS A 81 15.49 7.14 -21.91
CA CYS A 81 16.18 7.03 -23.19
C CYS A 81 17.70 7.01 -22.98
N GLU A 82 18.32 5.88 -23.24
CA GLU A 82 19.77 5.67 -23.08
C GLU A 82 20.51 5.56 -24.43
N GLN A 83 21.83 5.73 -24.34
CA GLN A 83 22.74 5.52 -25.46
C GLN A 83 22.93 4.01 -25.64
N THR A 84 22.55 3.47 -26.80
CA THR A 84 22.63 2.04 -27.13
C THR A 84 23.93 1.68 -27.88
N GLU A 85 24.73 2.68 -28.23
CA GLU A 85 26.06 2.54 -28.88
C GLU A 85 27.15 3.13 -27.98
N ASP A 86 28.34 2.50 -28.04
CA ASP A 86 29.53 3.05 -27.40
C ASP A 86 29.94 4.36 -28.09
N PRO A 87 29.93 5.49 -27.37
CA PRO A 87 30.32 6.79 -27.97
C PRO A 87 31.68 6.80 -28.65
N ALA A 88 32.61 5.97 -28.18
CA ALA A 88 33.97 5.86 -28.75
C ALA A 88 33.99 5.12 -30.09
N LYS A 89 32.97 4.31 -30.40
CA LYS A 89 32.86 3.52 -31.65
C LYS A 89 31.85 4.12 -32.62
N ALA A 90 31.08 5.10 -32.23
CA ALA A 90 30.02 5.69 -33.04
C ALA A 90 30.58 6.53 -34.19
N LYS A 91 30.22 6.20 -35.43
CA LYS A 91 30.54 7.03 -36.62
C LYS A 91 29.41 8.08 -36.81
N GLY A 92 29.36 9.11 -35.95
CA GLY A 92 28.36 10.18 -36.01
C GLY A 92 27.58 10.37 -34.73
N LEU A 93 26.25 10.58 -34.85
CA LEU A 93 25.35 10.71 -33.67
C LEU A 93 25.14 9.33 -33.04
N VAL A 94 25.52 9.20 -31.77
CA VAL A 94 25.26 8.00 -30.96
C VAL A 94 23.76 7.64 -31.02
N LYS A 95 23.47 6.38 -31.32
CA LYS A 95 22.09 5.88 -31.32
C LYS A 95 21.55 5.87 -29.91
N ARG A 96 20.29 6.28 -29.76
CA ARG A 96 19.54 6.27 -28.47
C ARG A 96 18.23 5.57 -28.67
N ASP A 97 17.81 4.86 -27.63
CA ASP A 97 16.55 4.16 -27.64
C ASP A 97 15.95 4.16 -26.24
N ILE A 98 14.63 3.95 -26.15
CA ILE A 98 13.98 3.77 -24.86
C ILE A 98 14.32 2.38 -24.34
N ILE A 99 14.95 2.36 -23.18
CA ILE A 99 15.27 1.11 -22.48
C ILE A 99 14.12 0.72 -21.53
N ARG A 100 13.32 1.69 -21.08
CA ARG A 100 12.23 1.46 -20.12
C ARG A 100 11.29 2.67 -20.04
N VAL A 101 9.99 2.39 -19.81
CA VAL A 101 9.01 3.38 -19.37
C VAL A 101 8.60 3.06 -17.95
N ILE A 102 8.82 4.00 -17.02
CA ILE A 102 8.47 3.85 -15.61
C ILE A 102 7.09 4.48 -15.40
N THR A 103 6.14 3.68 -14.90
CA THR A 103 4.78 4.09 -14.55
C THR A 103 4.53 3.82 -13.07
N PRO A 104 3.45 4.34 -12.45
CA PRO A 104 3.16 4.10 -11.03
C PRO A 104 3.11 2.62 -10.63
N GLY A 105 2.63 1.73 -11.53
CA GLY A 105 2.53 0.29 -11.31
C GLY A 105 3.78 -0.50 -11.69
N THR A 106 4.76 0.12 -12.36
CA THR A 106 5.94 -0.57 -12.89
C THR A 106 7.27 -0.17 -12.23
N VAL A 107 7.21 0.45 -11.07
CA VAL A 107 8.39 0.81 -10.27
C VAL A 107 9.07 -0.45 -9.72
N MET A 108 10.41 -0.52 -9.81
CA MET A 108 11.23 -1.62 -9.29
C MET A 108 12.33 -1.14 -8.32
N GLU A 109 12.69 0.13 -8.39
CA GLU A 109 13.75 0.72 -7.58
C GLU A 109 13.33 0.76 -6.10
N SER A 110 14.15 0.17 -5.22
CA SER A 110 13.84 0.11 -3.78
C SER A 110 13.73 1.48 -3.13
N SER A 111 14.43 2.50 -3.67
CA SER A 111 14.35 3.89 -3.22
C SER A 111 12.98 4.55 -3.47
N MET A 112 12.17 3.98 -4.39
CA MET A 112 10.85 4.48 -4.77
C MET A 112 9.71 3.66 -4.18
N LEU A 113 10.00 2.49 -3.59
CA LEU A 113 9.02 1.54 -3.08
C LEU A 113 8.97 1.56 -1.55
N ASP A 114 7.78 1.40 -0.99
CA ASP A 114 7.60 1.10 0.43
C ASP A 114 7.94 -0.39 0.67
N GLU A 115 8.86 -0.66 1.59
CA GLU A 115 9.29 -2.04 1.91
C GLU A 115 8.14 -2.91 2.43
N SER A 116 7.16 -2.31 3.07
CA SER A 116 6.04 -2.99 3.73
C SER A 116 4.81 -3.16 2.84
N LYS A 117 4.88 -2.74 1.56
CA LYS A 117 3.74 -2.78 0.64
C LYS A 117 4.13 -3.35 -0.71
N ASN A 118 3.19 -4.06 -1.30
CA ASN A 118 3.26 -4.43 -2.70
C ASN A 118 2.91 -3.23 -3.59
N ASN A 119 3.40 -3.24 -4.82
CA ASN A 119 3.15 -2.20 -5.82
C ASN A 119 2.40 -2.79 -7.02
N TYR A 120 1.11 -3.05 -6.82
CA TYR A 120 0.32 -3.74 -7.84
C TYR A 120 -0.04 -2.83 -9.03
N ILE A 121 0.11 -3.38 -10.24
CA ILE A 121 -0.60 -2.99 -11.44
C ILE A 121 -1.75 -3.96 -11.67
N CYS A 122 -2.92 -3.44 -12.01
CA CYS A 122 -4.12 -4.21 -12.27
C CYS A 122 -4.50 -4.13 -13.75
N CYS A 123 -4.91 -5.24 -14.35
CA CYS A 123 -5.58 -5.22 -15.64
C CYS A 123 -6.96 -5.85 -15.52
N MET A 124 -7.97 -5.19 -16.11
CA MET A 124 -9.35 -5.67 -16.10
C MET A 124 -10.03 -5.54 -17.44
N TYR A 125 -10.76 -6.58 -17.79
CA TYR A 125 -11.49 -6.66 -19.05
C TYR A 125 -12.83 -7.35 -18.86
N SER A 126 -13.88 -6.87 -19.50
CA SER A 126 -15.16 -7.53 -19.44
C SER A 126 -15.72 -7.84 -20.82
N LYS A 127 -16.29 -9.05 -20.92
CA LYS A 127 -16.98 -9.55 -22.09
C LYS A 127 -18.11 -10.49 -21.65
N ASN A 128 -19.30 -10.35 -22.23
CA ASN A 128 -20.43 -11.27 -21.97
C ASN A 128 -20.79 -11.42 -20.47
N LYS A 129 -20.80 -10.32 -19.69
CA LYS A 129 -21.08 -10.30 -18.25
C LYS A 129 -20.07 -11.03 -17.36
N SER A 130 -18.94 -11.48 -17.89
CA SER A 130 -17.80 -11.95 -17.12
C SER A 130 -16.75 -10.88 -17.08
N ILE A 131 -16.10 -10.69 -15.94
CA ILE A 131 -14.99 -9.77 -15.74
C ILE A 131 -13.74 -10.60 -15.44
N GLY A 132 -12.73 -10.49 -16.29
CA GLY A 132 -11.38 -10.96 -15.98
C GLY A 132 -10.62 -9.89 -15.22
N LEU A 133 -9.86 -10.29 -14.22
CA LEU A 133 -9.10 -9.40 -13.37
C LEU A 133 -7.75 -10.03 -13.06
N CYS A 134 -6.66 -9.27 -13.17
CA CYS A 134 -5.36 -9.69 -12.70
C CYS A 134 -4.61 -8.56 -12.01
N PHE A 135 -3.77 -8.93 -11.04
CA PHE A 135 -2.90 -8.03 -10.27
C PHE A 135 -1.47 -8.54 -10.34
N CYS A 136 -0.54 -7.67 -10.68
CA CYS A 136 0.86 -8.02 -10.75
C CYS A 136 1.70 -7.03 -9.95
N ASP A 137 2.59 -7.53 -9.10
CA ASP A 137 3.68 -6.75 -8.52
C ASP A 137 4.98 -7.09 -9.23
N ILE A 138 5.42 -6.19 -10.10
CA ILE A 138 6.64 -6.39 -10.87
C ILE A 138 7.88 -6.45 -9.96
N SER A 139 7.86 -5.79 -8.81
CA SER A 139 8.99 -5.74 -7.89
C SER A 139 9.25 -7.05 -7.15
N THR A 140 8.23 -7.92 -7.03
CA THR A 140 8.30 -9.24 -6.39
C THR A 140 8.13 -10.41 -7.37
N GLY A 141 7.49 -10.15 -8.51
CA GLY A 141 7.14 -11.16 -9.52
C GLY A 141 5.81 -11.88 -9.24
N GLU A 142 5.03 -11.41 -8.26
CA GLU A 142 3.71 -11.99 -7.95
C GLU A 142 2.67 -11.64 -9.01
N LEU A 143 1.88 -12.61 -9.41
CA LEU A 143 0.77 -12.46 -10.36
C LEU A 143 -0.45 -13.23 -9.90
N TYR A 144 -1.51 -12.50 -9.59
CA TYR A 144 -2.80 -13.03 -9.18
C TYR A 144 -3.82 -12.85 -10.32
N ALA A 145 -4.67 -13.84 -10.53
CA ALA A 145 -5.73 -13.75 -11.54
C ALA A 145 -7.04 -14.34 -11.02
N THR A 146 -8.15 -13.74 -11.41
CA THR A 146 -9.50 -14.21 -11.05
C THR A 146 -10.51 -13.86 -12.11
N GLU A 147 -11.65 -14.54 -12.09
CA GLU A 147 -12.81 -14.28 -12.91
C GLU A 147 -14.02 -13.99 -12.03
N ILE A 148 -14.68 -12.87 -12.27
CA ILE A 148 -15.91 -12.45 -11.58
C ILE A 148 -17.09 -12.69 -12.51
N ARG A 149 -18.08 -13.46 -12.03
CA ARG A 149 -19.32 -13.78 -12.75
C ARG A 149 -20.53 -13.44 -11.90
N GLY A 150 -21.61 -12.98 -12.52
CA GLY A 150 -22.88 -12.78 -11.83
C GLY A 150 -23.39 -11.34 -11.85
N ASN A 151 -24.55 -11.13 -11.21
CA ASN A 151 -25.24 -9.85 -11.23
C ASN A 151 -24.63 -8.81 -10.26
N ASP A 152 -23.81 -9.26 -9.30
CA ASP A 152 -23.17 -8.40 -8.31
C ASP A 152 -21.67 -8.13 -8.60
N SER A 153 -21.29 -8.29 -9.87
CA SER A 153 -19.91 -8.17 -10.33
C SER A 153 -19.23 -6.84 -9.99
N TYR A 154 -20.00 -5.75 -9.89
CA TYR A 154 -19.46 -4.43 -9.52
C TYR A 154 -18.92 -4.39 -8.08
N ASN A 155 -19.68 -4.91 -7.11
CA ASN A 155 -19.27 -4.90 -5.71
C ASN A 155 -18.07 -5.82 -5.47
N VAL A 156 -18.08 -6.99 -6.10
CA VAL A 156 -16.94 -7.91 -6.04
C VAL A 156 -15.69 -7.26 -6.65
N LEU A 157 -15.82 -6.62 -7.80
CA LEU A 157 -14.75 -5.88 -8.44
C LEU A 157 -14.16 -4.80 -7.52
N THR A 158 -15.01 -3.97 -6.91
CA THR A 158 -14.57 -2.91 -6.02
C THR A 158 -13.91 -3.45 -4.74
N ASN A 159 -14.37 -4.59 -4.21
CA ASN A 159 -13.75 -5.26 -3.07
C ASN A 159 -12.37 -5.80 -3.43
N GLN A 160 -12.20 -6.45 -4.60
CA GLN A 160 -10.90 -6.90 -5.08
C GLN A 160 -9.92 -5.72 -5.28
N LEU A 161 -10.39 -4.65 -5.93
CA LEU A 161 -9.58 -3.43 -6.09
C LEU A 161 -9.18 -2.82 -4.75
N THR A 162 -10.03 -2.90 -3.74
CA THR A 162 -9.73 -2.41 -2.39
C THR A 162 -8.66 -3.26 -1.70
N SER A 163 -8.77 -4.58 -1.78
CA SER A 163 -7.86 -5.52 -1.12
C SER A 163 -6.45 -5.47 -1.72
N TYR A 164 -6.32 -5.39 -3.04
CA TYR A 164 -5.01 -5.27 -3.69
C TYR A 164 -4.49 -3.84 -3.76
N ASN A 165 -5.37 -2.83 -3.70
CA ASN A 165 -5.05 -1.41 -3.74
C ASN A 165 -4.01 -1.03 -4.82
N PRO A 166 -4.28 -1.31 -6.12
CA PRO A 166 -3.32 -1.10 -7.20
C PRO A 166 -2.97 0.39 -7.37
N ARG A 167 -1.74 0.64 -7.83
CA ARG A 167 -1.25 1.99 -8.16
C ARG A 167 -1.58 2.38 -9.59
N GLU A 168 -1.77 1.41 -10.44
CA GLU A 168 -2.09 1.59 -11.84
C GLU A 168 -3.12 0.57 -12.27
N ILE A 169 -4.08 0.98 -13.08
CA ILE A 169 -5.20 0.16 -13.52
C ILE A 169 -5.36 0.29 -15.04
N LEU A 170 -5.21 -0.83 -15.73
CA LEU A 170 -5.45 -0.96 -17.17
C LEU A 170 -6.87 -1.46 -17.39
N ILE A 171 -7.64 -0.79 -18.22
CA ILE A 171 -9.06 -1.12 -18.45
C ILE A 171 -9.37 -1.32 -19.93
N GLY A 172 -10.27 -2.28 -20.23
CA GLY A 172 -10.76 -2.53 -21.59
C GLY A 172 -12.14 -3.17 -21.62
N GLY A 173 -12.73 -3.24 -22.82
CA GLY A 173 -14.04 -3.83 -23.06
C GLY A 173 -15.19 -3.10 -22.40
N ASP A 174 -16.23 -3.82 -21.98
CA ASP A 174 -17.46 -3.24 -21.44
C ASP A 174 -17.28 -2.57 -20.06
N ILE A 175 -16.15 -2.76 -19.36
CA ILE A 175 -15.85 -2.09 -18.09
C ILE A 175 -15.85 -0.57 -18.23
N VAL A 176 -15.40 -0.07 -19.37
CA VAL A 176 -15.38 1.37 -19.69
C VAL A 176 -16.78 2.00 -19.57
N LYS A 177 -17.85 1.22 -19.73
CA LYS A 177 -19.25 1.69 -19.62
C LYS A 177 -19.73 1.84 -18.16
N LEU A 178 -19.00 1.35 -17.18
CA LEU A 178 -19.34 1.43 -15.74
C LEU A 178 -19.02 2.82 -15.20
N LYS A 179 -19.98 3.77 -15.31
CA LYS A 179 -19.81 5.19 -14.93
C LYS A 179 -19.39 5.42 -13.46
N GLU A 180 -19.73 4.51 -12.57
CA GLU A 180 -19.41 4.63 -11.13
C GLU A 180 -17.97 4.21 -10.80
N LEU A 181 -17.36 3.33 -11.62
CA LEU A 181 -16.02 2.79 -11.38
C LEU A 181 -14.91 3.87 -11.39
N PRO A 182 -14.85 4.78 -12.37
CA PRO A 182 -13.87 5.87 -12.35
C PRO A 182 -14.00 6.77 -11.13
N LYS A 183 -15.22 7.03 -10.66
CA LYS A 183 -15.48 7.80 -9.44
C LYS A 183 -14.93 7.07 -8.21
N PHE A 184 -15.18 5.77 -8.10
CA PHE A 184 -14.66 4.93 -7.02
C PHE A 184 -13.12 4.92 -7.01
N ILE A 185 -12.48 4.66 -8.15
CA ILE A 185 -11.02 4.63 -8.26
C ILE A 185 -10.41 5.96 -7.83
N LYS A 186 -10.93 7.07 -8.37
CA LYS A 186 -10.42 8.42 -8.05
C LYS A 186 -10.62 8.79 -6.58
N ALA A 187 -11.78 8.46 -5.98
CA ALA A 187 -12.12 8.86 -4.62
C ALA A 187 -11.47 7.96 -3.55
N LYS A 188 -11.24 6.67 -3.84
CA LYS A 188 -10.88 5.68 -2.82
C LYS A 188 -9.49 5.07 -3.00
N LEU A 189 -8.99 4.88 -4.24
CA LEU A 189 -7.74 4.15 -4.49
C LEU A 189 -6.57 5.08 -4.87
N SER A 190 -6.85 6.26 -5.41
CA SER A 190 -5.81 7.18 -5.92
C SER A 190 -4.90 6.54 -6.97
N ALA A 191 -5.42 5.59 -7.76
CA ALA A 191 -4.69 4.88 -8.80
C ALA A 191 -4.76 5.62 -10.14
N GLY A 192 -3.69 5.52 -10.94
CA GLY A 192 -3.69 5.91 -12.35
C GLY A 192 -4.56 4.94 -13.16
N VAL A 193 -5.38 5.46 -14.08
CA VAL A 193 -6.21 4.63 -14.96
C VAL A 193 -5.78 4.85 -16.39
N GLU A 194 -5.53 3.77 -17.10
CA GLU A 194 -5.21 3.77 -18.52
C GLU A 194 -6.19 2.90 -19.30
N MET A 195 -6.71 3.43 -20.39
CA MET A 195 -7.57 2.69 -21.30
C MET A 195 -6.71 2.04 -22.38
N LEU A 196 -6.77 0.72 -22.47
CA LEU A 196 -6.14 -0.02 -23.55
C LEU A 196 -7.11 -0.20 -24.71
N GLU A 197 -6.58 -0.21 -25.92
CA GLU A 197 -7.34 -0.50 -27.15
C GLU A 197 -7.86 -1.94 -27.13
N ASP A 198 -9.05 -2.16 -27.69
CA ASP A 198 -9.69 -3.49 -27.70
C ASP A 198 -8.84 -4.56 -28.40
N GLU A 199 -8.00 -4.16 -29.35
CA GLU A 199 -7.04 -5.04 -30.03
C GLU A 199 -6.03 -5.71 -29.07
N LYS A 200 -5.69 -5.05 -27.97
CA LYS A 200 -4.79 -5.60 -26.92
C LYS A 200 -5.45 -6.76 -26.16
N PHE A 201 -6.77 -6.90 -26.22
CA PHE A 201 -7.55 -7.98 -25.59
C PHE A 201 -7.99 -9.05 -26.59
N ASP A 202 -7.44 -9.07 -27.81
CA ASP A 202 -7.72 -10.15 -28.76
C ASP A 202 -7.33 -11.51 -28.17
N GLU A 203 -8.31 -12.43 -28.11
CA GLU A 203 -8.16 -13.71 -27.41
C GLU A 203 -7.06 -14.59 -28.03
N SER A 204 -6.88 -14.53 -29.36
CA SER A 204 -5.86 -15.33 -30.05
C SER A 204 -4.46 -14.82 -29.72
N VAL A 205 -4.24 -13.51 -29.78
CA VAL A 205 -2.97 -12.86 -29.45
C VAL A 205 -2.64 -13.06 -27.97
N CYS A 206 -3.60 -12.83 -27.10
CA CYS A 206 -3.44 -13.03 -25.64
C CYS A 206 -3.10 -14.47 -25.30
N THR A 207 -3.74 -15.44 -25.98
CA THR A 207 -3.44 -16.86 -25.78
C THR A 207 -1.99 -17.19 -26.10
N ASP A 208 -1.48 -16.68 -27.21
CA ASP A 208 -0.09 -16.94 -27.62
C ASP A 208 0.89 -16.28 -26.65
N VAL A 209 0.60 -15.07 -26.17
CA VAL A 209 1.40 -14.36 -25.17
C VAL A 209 1.44 -15.13 -23.86
N VAL A 210 0.29 -15.58 -23.35
CA VAL A 210 0.20 -16.31 -22.07
C VAL A 210 0.87 -17.67 -22.19
N LYS A 211 0.68 -18.40 -23.27
CA LYS A 211 1.35 -19.69 -23.52
C LYS A 211 2.87 -19.54 -23.60
N SER A 212 3.37 -18.47 -24.24
CA SER A 212 4.80 -18.23 -24.33
C SER A 212 5.45 -17.95 -22.99
N GLN A 213 4.71 -17.34 -22.04
CA GLN A 213 5.19 -16.96 -20.72
C GLN A 213 5.02 -18.09 -19.69
N PHE A 214 3.89 -18.82 -19.74
CA PHE A 214 3.48 -19.80 -18.73
C PHE A 214 3.13 -21.14 -19.38
N ALA A 215 4.05 -21.73 -20.13
CA ALA A 215 3.81 -22.94 -20.91
C ALA A 215 3.16 -24.08 -20.09
N ASP A 216 3.70 -24.35 -18.89
CA ASP A 216 3.26 -25.43 -18.00
C ASP A 216 1.97 -25.10 -17.23
N GLU A 217 1.73 -23.81 -16.93
CA GLU A 217 0.59 -23.37 -16.11
C GLU A 217 -0.61 -22.86 -16.92
N TYR A 218 -0.46 -22.69 -18.22
CA TYR A 218 -1.55 -22.21 -19.09
C TYR A 218 -2.84 -23.02 -18.92
N SER A 219 -2.75 -24.32 -18.65
CA SER A 219 -3.89 -25.20 -18.44
C SER A 219 -4.79 -24.77 -17.28
N THR A 220 -4.28 -24.03 -16.29
CA THR A 220 -5.04 -23.55 -15.11
C THR A 220 -6.04 -22.44 -15.46
N VAL A 221 -5.79 -21.71 -16.55
CA VAL A 221 -6.59 -20.55 -17.00
C VAL A 221 -7.17 -20.70 -18.40
N SER A 222 -6.83 -21.77 -19.13
CA SER A 222 -7.17 -21.97 -20.54
C SER A 222 -8.69 -21.98 -20.84
N ASP A 223 -9.51 -22.41 -19.85
CA ASP A 223 -10.96 -22.45 -19.93
C ASP A 223 -11.65 -21.12 -19.60
N LYS A 224 -10.87 -20.07 -19.30
CA LYS A 224 -11.34 -18.76 -18.84
C LYS A 224 -10.88 -17.65 -19.79
N SER A 225 -11.60 -17.48 -20.91
CA SER A 225 -11.26 -16.53 -21.98
C SER A 225 -10.96 -15.12 -21.47
N VAL A 226 -11.80 -14.56 -20.58
CA VAL A 226 -11.58 -13.21 -20.06
C VAL A 226 -10.32 -13.10 -19.18
N VAL A 227 -9.92 -14.17 -18.47
CA VAL A 227 -8.68 -14.23 -17.69
C VAL A 227 -7.47 -14.28 -18.62
N VAL A 228 -7.53 -15.09 -19.67
CA VAL A 228 -6.47 -15.14 -20.70
C VAL A 228 -6.29 -13.77 -21.37
N CYS A 229 -7.38 -13.09 -21.68
CA CYS A 229 -7.32 -11.74 -22.27
C CYS A 229 -6.64 -10.73 -21.33
N VAL A 230 -6.99 -10.69 -20.03
CA VAL A 230 -6.36 -9.72 -19.11
C VAL A 230 -4.89 -10.04 -18.83
N LEU A 231 -4.54 -11.32 -18.75
CA LEU A 231 -3.14 -11.75 -18.59
C LEU A 231 -2.31 -11.38 -19.82
N GLY A 232 -2.82 -11.69 -21.02
CA GLY A 232 -2.14 -11.36 -22.28
C GLY A 232 -1.97 -9.86 -22.49
N ALA A 233 -3.01 -9.06 -22.22
CA ALA A 233 -2.95 -7.61 -22.30
C ALA A 233 -1.96 -7.01 -21.31
N LEU A 234 -1.97 -7.48 -20.05
CA LEU A 234 -1.02 -7.05 -19.02
C LEU A 234 0.42 -7.38 -19.44
N LEU A 235 0.70 -8.62 -19.84
CA LEU A 235 2.03 -9.03 -20.27
C LEU A 235 2.51 -8.23 -21.49
N SER A 236 1.63 -7.96 -22.44
CA SER A 236 1.96 -7.12 -23.59
C SER A 236 2.31 -5.70 -23.17
N TYR A 237 1.52 -5.09 -22.27
CA TYR A 237 1.82 -3.79 -21.70
C TYR A 237 3.16 -3.76 -20.95
N LEU A 238 3.44 -4.80 -20.17
CA LEU A 238 4.70 -4.93 -19.45
C LEU A 238 5.89 -5.12 -20.39
N ARG A 239 5.74 -5.85 -21.50
CA ARG A 239 6.77 -5.98 -22.54
C ARG A 239 7.04 -4.64 -23.21
N ASP A 240 5.99 -3.87 -23.51
CA ASP A 240 6.12 -2.56 -24.14
C ASP A 240 6.83 -1.55 -23.21
N THR A 241 6.57 -1.60 -21.91
CA THR A 241 7.11 -0.65 -20.92
C THR A 241 8.46 -1.07 -20.34
N GLN A 242 8.67 -2.36 -20.05
CA GLN A 242 9.89 -2.84 -19.37
C GLN A 242 10.97 -3.36 -20.32
N LYS A 243 10.61 -3.77 -21.52
CA LYS A 243 11.48 -4.33 -22.58
C LYS A 243 12.14 -5.67 -22.23
N THR A 244 12.58 -5.88 -20.99
CA THR A 244 13.30 -7.07 -20.51
C THR A 244 12.87 -7.46 -19.10
N GLY A 245 13.31 -8.62 -18.62
CA GLY A 245 13.22 -9.03 -17.23
C GLY A 245 11.82 -9.50 -16.77
N LEU A 246 10.96 -9.93 -17.70
CA LEU A 246 9.65 -10.48 -17.37
C LEU A 246 9.69 -11.96 -16.96
N GLU A 247 10.85 -12.61 -17.07
CA GLU A 247 11.07 -14.01 -16.68
C GLU A 247 10.75 -14.25 -15.19
N ARG A 248 10.85 -13.20 -14.38
CA ARG A 248 10.50 -13.25 -12.94
C ARG A 248 9.02 -13.45 -12.67
N ILE A 249 8.15 -13.12 -13.64
CA ILE A 249 6.72 -13.41 -13.58
C ILE A 249 6.54 -14.80 -14.20
N ASN A 250 6.77 -15.84 -13.41
CA ASN A 250 6.84 -17.22 -13.85
C ASN A 250 5.71 -18.12 -13.31
N HIS A 251 4.82 -17.55 -12.47
CA HIS A 251 3.73 -18.29 -11.83
C HIS A 251 2.44 -17.50 -11.85
N ILE A 252 1.30 -18.17 -12.15
CA ILE A 252 -0.06 -17.61 -12.09
C ILE A 252 -0.77 -18.17 -10.85
N GLU A 253 -1.02 -17.32 -9.87
CA GLU A 253 -1.89 -17.68 -8.76
C GLU A 253 -3.36 -17.40 -9.12
N PHE A 254 -4.04 -18.40 -9.74
CA PHE A 254 -5.46 -18.29 -10.01
C PHE A 254 -6.26 -18.59 -8.75
N TYR A 255 -7.07 -17.62 -8.30
CA TYR A 255 -7.94 -17.80 -7.15
C TYR A 255 -9.41 -17.59 -7.49
N LYS A 256 -10.28 -18.27 -6.72
CA LYS A 256 -11.73 -18.12 -6.83
C LYS A 256 -12.22 -17.07 -5.86
N GLU A 257 -13.27 -16.36 -6.24
CA GLU A 257 -13.90 -15.32 -5.44
C GLU A 257 -14.19 -15.73 -3.99
N ASN A 258 -14.64 -16.98 -3.79
CA ASN A 258 -15.03 -17.53 -2.48
C ASN A 258 -13.85 -18.18 -1.71
N GLN A 259 -12.62 -17.82 -1.99
CA GLN A 259 -11.44 -18.35 -1.29
C GLN A 259 -11.10 -17.52 -0.04
N TYR A 260 -11.43 -16.24 -0.06
CA TYR A 260 -11.16 -15.30 1.01
C TYR A 260 -12.44 -14.64 1.52
N MET A 261 -12.41 -14.22 2.80
CA MET A 261 -13.44 -13.38 3.39
C MET A 261 -13.53 -12.05 2.63
N SER A 262 -14.74 -11.66 2.26
CA SER A 262 -14.94 -10.37 1.59
C SER A 262 -14.93 -9.22 2.59
N LEU A 263 -14.10 -8.21 2.32
CA LEU A 263 -13.98 -6.98 3.11
C LEU A 263 -14.11 -5.78 2.17
N ASP A 264 -15.18 -5.01 2.29
CA ASP A 264 -15.37 -3.80 1.52
C ASP A 264 -14.47 -2.66 2.02
N TYR A 265 -14.34 -1.61 1.22
CA TYR A 265 -13.52 -0.43 1.54
C TYR A 265 -13.88 0.18 2.91
N ASN A 266 -15.18 0.28 3.21
CA ASN A 266 -15.64 0.88 4.45
C ASN A 266 -15.25 0.01 5.66
N THR A 267 -15.38 -1.30 5.54
CA THR A 267 -15.00 -2.24 6.60
C THR A 267 -13.49 -2.21 6.87
N GLN A 268 -12.65 -2.26 5.84
CA GLN A 268 -11.20 -2.17 6.02
C GLN A 268 -10.79 -0.86 6.71
N ARG A 269 -11.41 0.26 6.30
CA ARG A 269 -11.18 1.57 6.89
C ARG A 269 -11.71 1.68 8.32
N ASN A 270 -12.95 1.26 8.57
CA ASN A 270 -13.61 1.40 9.87
C ASN A 270 -13.00 0.52 10.95
N LEU A 271 -12.45 -0.64 10.57
CA LEU A 271 -11.68 -1.53 11.45
C LEU A 271 -10.21 -1.12 11.58
N GLU A 272 -9.75 -0.12 10.84
CA GLU A 272 -8.37 0.36 10.85
C GLU A 272 -7.36 -0.79 10.71
N LEU A 273 -7.56 -1.65 9.69
CA LEU A 273 -6.79 -2.88 9.55
C LEU A 273 -5.30 -2.60 9.32
N THR A 274 -4.98 -1.72 8.39
CA THR A 274 -3.59 -1.46 7.96
C THR A 274 -3.10 -0.05 8.26
N GLN A 275 -4.02 0.89 8.50
CA GLN A 275 -3.73 2.29 8.81
C GLN A 275 -4.90 2.93 9.56
N THR A 276 -4.63 3.97 10.35
CA THR A 276 -5.65 4.74 11.06
C THR A 276 -6.51 5.58 10.13
N MET A 277 -7.76 5.84 10.52
CA MET A 277 -8.71 6.62 9.70
C MET A 277 -8.29 8.08 9.53
N LEU A 278 -7.77 8.70 10.59
CA LEU A 278 -7.49 10.14 10.63
C LEU A 278 -6.13 10.49 10.05
N THR A 279 -5.06 9.89 10.57
CA THR A 279 -3.68 10.23 10.21
C THR A 279 -3.11 9.35 9.11
N LYS A 280 -3.79 8.25 8.77
CA LYS A 280 -3.32 7.22 7.82
C LYS A 280 -1.98 6.60 8.22
N ASP A 281 -1.65 6.64 9.52
CA ASP A 281 -0.46 6.03 10.08
C ASP A 281 -0.65 4.53 10.30
N LYS A 282 0.45 3.77 10.23
CA LYS A 282 0.45 2.36 10.65
C LYS A 282 0.22 2.23 12.17
N LYS A 283 0.82 3.11 12.98
CA LYS A 283 0.68 3.09 14.44
C LYS A 283 -0.77 3.36 14.86
N GLY A 284 -1.35 2.46 15.62
CA GLY A 284 -2.75 2.49 16.01
C GLY A 284 -3.67 1.65 15.11
N SER A 285 -3.14 0.94 14.10
CA SER A 285 -3.89 -0.03 13.29
C SER A 285 -3.72 -1.46 13.81
N LEU A 286 -4.52 -2.40 13.31
CA LEU A 286 -4.35 -3.82 13.63
C LEU A 286 -2.99 -4.35 13.13
N LEU A 287 -2.57 -3.96 11.94
CA LEU A 287 -1.27 -4.32 11.39
C LEU A 287 -0.12 -3.88 12.31
N TRP A 288 -0.23 -2.71 12.96
CA TRP A 288 0.80 -2.26 13.90
C TRP A 288 0.97 -3.20 15.10
N VAL A 289 -0.12 -3.79 15.59
CA VAL A 289 -0.08 -4.73 16.70
C VAL A 289 0.53 -6.06 16.27
N LEU A 290 0.10 -6.59 15.12
CA LEU A 290 0.43 -7.94 14.67
C LEU A 290 1.79 -8.04 13.96
N ASP A 291 2.25 -6.96 13.32
CA ASP A 291 3.47 -6.98 12.53
C ASP A 291 4.72 -6.75 13.40
N LYS A 292 5.31 -7.86 13.80
CA LYS A 292 6.65 -7.96 14.43
C LYS A 292 7.65 -8.67 13.50
N THR A 293 7.31 -8.79 12.22
CA THR A 293 8.15 -9.43 11.21
C THR A 293 9.51 -8.76 11.10
N LYS A 294 10.51 -9.54 10.73
CA LYS A 294 11.91 -9.10 10.61
C LYS A 294 12.30 -8.79 9.17
N THR A 295 11.66 -9.45 8.21
CA THR A 295 11.97 -9.30 6.79
C THR A 295 10.96 -8.40 6.07
N ALA A 296 11.38 -7.72 5.00
CA ALA A 296 10.48 -6.94 4.16
C ALA A 296 9.41 -7.83 3.48
N MET A 297 9.80 -9.04 3.09
CA MET A 297 8.89 -10.05 2.52
C MET A 297 7.81 -10.44 3.54
N GLY A 298 8.17 -10.69 4.79
CA GLY A 298 7.22 -10.96 5.87
C GLY A 298 6.27 -9.80 6.13
N LYS A 299 6.74 -8.54 6.10
CA LYS A 299 5.88 -7.34 6.26
C LYS A 299 4.81 -7.28 5.18
N ARG A 300 5.17 -7.52 3.91
CA ARG A 300 4.23 -7.55 2.78
C ARG A 300 3.21 -8.68 2.94
N LEU A 301 3.68 -9.87 3.27
CA LEU A 301 2.82 -11.03 3.45
C LEU A 301 1.87 -10.87 4.66
N MET A 302 2.31 -10.29 5.78
CA MET A 302 1.45 -9.99 6.94
C MET A 302 0.30 -9.05 6.56
N ARG A 303 0.60 -8.02 5.78
CA ARG A 303 -0.42 -7.11 5.23
C ARG A 303 -1.39 -7.86 4.34
N SER A 304 -0.89 -8.66 3.41
CA SER A 304 -1.72 -9.47 2.50
C SER A 304 -2.64 -10.42 3.28
N TRP A 305 -2.18 -11.05 4.36
CA TRP A 305 -3.02 -11.91 5.18
C TRP A 305 -4.17 -11.17 5.86
N LEU A 306 -3.95 -9.92 6.29
CA LEU A 306 -4.99 -9.08 6.87
C LEU A 306 -6.02 -8.62 5.82
N GLU A 307 -5.58 -8.37 4.60
CA GLU A 307 -6.42 -7.94 3.48
C GLU A 307 -7.17 -9.11 2.82
N HIS A 308 -6.68 -10.36 3.02
CA HIS A 308 -7.25 -11.60 2.46
C HIS A 308 -7.43 -12.69 3.53
N PRO A 309 -8.34 -12.54 4.52
CA PRO A 309 -8.58 -13.56 5.53
C PRO A 309 -9.18 -14.84 4.90
N LEU A 310 -8.80 -16.01 5.41
CA LEU A 310 -9.14 -17.31 4.85
C LEU A 310 -10.56 -17.74 5.18
N LEU A 311 -11.18 -18.48 4.26
CA LEU A 311 -12.42 -19.23 4.49
C LEU A 311 -12.16 -20.74 4.68
N ASN A 312 -10.99 -21.22 4.33
CA ASN A 312 -10.62 -22.63 4.44
C ASN A 312 -10.11 -22.94 5.86
N ILE A 313 -10.90 -23.71 6.59
CA ILE A 313 -10.62 -24.12 7.99
C ILE A 313 -9.31 -24.91 8.10
N THR A 314 -9.03 -25.79 7.15
CA THR A 314 -7.79 -26.58 7.18
C THR A 314 -6.56 -25.67 7.11
N SER A 315 -6.58 -24.68 6.24
CA SER A 315 -5.50 -23.70 6.12
C SER A 315 -5.36 -22.85 7.37
N ILE A 316 -6.49 -22.42 7.97
CA ILE A 316 -6.52 -21.67 9.23
C ILE A 316 -5.90 -22.50 10.35
N ASN A 317 -6.37 -23.75 10.53
CA ASN A 317 -5.87 -24.62 11.59
C ASN A 317 -4.40 -24.99 11.41
N ASN A 318 -3.91 -25.12 10.17
CA ASN A 318 -2.49 -25.37 9.89
C ASN A 318 -1.63 -24.16 10.34
N ARG A 319 -2.06 -22.93 10.07
CA ARG A 319 -1.37 -21.72 10.56
C ARG A 319 -1.39 -21.67 12.09
N GLN A 320 -2.55 -21.90 12.71
CA GLN A 320 -2.68 -21.89 14.17
C GLN A 320 -1.82 -22.95 14.85
N SER A 321 -1.73 -24.16 14.27
CA SER A 321 -0.88 -25.22 14.82
C SER A 321 0.61 -24.88 14.75
N ALA A 322 1.05 -24.16 13.71
CA ALA A 322 2.42 -23.66 13.62
C ALA A 322 2.69 -22.57 14.65
N ILE A 323 1.75 -21.66 14.85
CA ILE A 323 1.85 -20.63 15.90
C ILE A 323 1.90 -21.26 17.28
N GLU A 324 1.05 -22.24 17.55
CA GLU A 324 1.00 -22.95 18.83
C GLU A 324 2.33 -23.63 19.17
N GLU A 325 2.96 -24.28 18.18
CA GLU A 325 4.25 -24.92 18.37
C GLU A 325 5.33 -23.89 18.76
N LEU A 326 5.39 -22.75 18.04
CA LEU A 326 6.34 -21.67 18.36
C LEU A 326 6.01 -20.94 19.68
N VAL A 327 4.75 -20.84 20.07
CA VAL A 327 4.36 -20.26 21.37
C VAL A 327 4.80 -21.15 22.52
N ASN A 328 4.69 -22.47 22.36
CA ASN A 328 5.07 -23.45 23.37
C ASN A 328 6.58 -23.65 23.49
N ASP A 329 7.35 -23.39 22.41
CA ASP A 329 8.80 -23.46 22.41
C ASP A 329 9.41 -22.06 22.30
N ASN A 330 9.71 -21.47 23.44
CA ASN A 330 10.26 -20.13 23.52
C ASN A 330 11.68 -20.01 22.92
N MET A 331 12.50 -21.05 23.06
CA MET A 331 13.87 -21.04 22.53
C MET A 331 13.82 -21.06 21.00
N LEU A 332 13.10 -22.03 20.42
CA LEU A 332 12.91 -22.11 18.98
C LEU A 332 12.38 -20.78 18.40
N ARG A 333 11.37 -20.19 19.05
CA ARG A 333 10.78 -18.92 18.58
C ARG A 333 11.79 -17.77 18.59
N MET A 334 12.61 -17.66 19.63
CA MET A 334 13.64 -16.61 19.73
C MET A 334 14.74 -16.83 18.68
N ASP A 335 15.27 -18.06 18.56
CA ASP A 335 16.34 -18.39 17.63
C ASP A 335 15.90 -18.14 16.16
N VAL A 336 14.67 -18.54 15.81
CA VAL A 336 14.09 -18.22 14.51
C VAL A 336 13.95 -16.71 14.30
N THR A 337 13.46 -15.97 15.30
CA THR A 337 13.31 -14.51 15.22
C THR A 337 14.65 -13.82 14.97
N ASP A 338 15.69 -14.23 15.68
CA ASP A 338 17.03 -13.64 15.58
C ASP A 338 17.66 -13.96 14.21
N THR A 339 17.55 -15.20 13.76
CA THR A 339 18.08 -15.61 12.45
C THR A 339 17.39 -14.90 11.30
N LEU A 340 16.06 -14.72 11.37
CA LEU A 340 15.29 -13.97 10.36
C LEU A 340 15.75 -12.51 10.26
N SER A 341 16.25 -11.90 11.33
CA SER A 341 16.72 -10.51 11.31
C SER A 341 17.91 -10.28 10.37
N GLY A 342 18.65 -11.32 10.04
CA GLY A 342 19.78 -11.29 9.09
C GLY A 342 19.39 -11.48 7.63
N ILE A 343 18.11 -11.63 7.30
CA ILE A 343 17.66 -11.90 5.93
C ILE A 343 17.17 -10.61 5.26
N PHE A 344 17.84 -10.26 4.15
CA PHE A 344 17.47 -9.14 3.28
C PHE A 344 16.25 -9.48 2.39
N ASP A 345 15.75 -8.50 1.66
CA ASP A 345 14.63 -8.65 0.73
C ASP A 345 15.04 -9.42 -0.55
N ILE A 346 15.00 -10.75 -0.44
CA ILE A 346 15.39 -11.67 -1.53
C ILE A 346 14.51 -11.44 -2.77
N GLU A 347 13.22 -11.19 -2.61
CA GLU A 347 12.28 -11.00 -3.74
C GLU A 347 12.69 -9.81 -4.60
N ARG A 348 12.90 -8.64 -3.98
CA ARG A 348 13.28 -7.42 -4.70
C ARG A 348 14.75 -7.46 -5.16
N LEU A 349 15.64 -8.18 -4.47
CA LEU A 349 16.99 -8.44 -4.94
C LEU A 349 16.97 -9.24 -6.24
N MET A 350 16.21 -10.34 -6.27
CA MET A 350 16.06 -11.17 -7.47
C MET A 350 15.50 -10.40 -8.65
N THR A 351 14.54 -9.51 -8.42
CA THR A 351 14.03 -8.64 -9.49
C THR A 351 15.12 -7.81 -10.16
N ARG A 352 16.01 -7.18 -9.38
CA ARG A 352 17.14 -6.41 -9.93
C ARG A 352 18.17 -7.32 -10.64
N ILE A 353 18.41 -8.52 -10.11
CA ILE A 353 19.34 -9.49 -10.70
C ILE A 353 18.84 -9.95 -12.06
N VAL A 354 17.56 -10.34 -12.17
CA VAL A 354 16.95 -10.80 -13.42
C VAL A 354 16.86 -9.66 -14.45
N TYR A 355 16.47 -8.47 -14.02
CA TYR A 355 16.38 -7.29 -14.90
C TYR A 355 17.77 -6.82 -15.39
N GLY A 356 18.85 -7.20 -14.73
CA GLY A 356 20.22 -6.79 -15.07
C GLY A 356 20.66 -5.44 -14.50
N SER A 357 19.88 -4.84 -13.60
CA SER A 357 20.23 -3.59 -12.91
C SER A 357 20.97 -3.80 -11.58
N ALA A 358 21.12 -5.05 -11.15
CA ALA A 358 21.85 -5.38 -9.92
C ALA A 358 23.33 -5.01 -10.01
N ASN A 359 23.92 -4.62 -8.89
CA ASN A 359 25.34 -4.40 -8.72
C ASN A 359 25.99 -5.50 -7.85
N ALA A 360 27.28 -5.43 -7.64
CA ALA A 360 28.00 -6.43 -6.84
C ALA A 360 27.57 -6.44 -5.36
N ARG A 361 27.10 -5.31 -4.82
CA ARG A 361 26.54 -5.23 -3.45
C ARG A 361 25.21 -5.95 -3.34
N ASP A 362 24.39 -5.92 -4.38
CA ASP A 362 23.13 -6.67 -4.41
C ASP A 362 23.38 -8.18 -4.34
N LEU A 363 24.38 -8.69 -5.07
CA LEU A 363 24.80 -10.10 -4.98
C LEU A 363 25.35 -10.44 -3.58
N ARG A 364 26.15 -9.56 -2.97
CA ARG A 364 26.62 -9.77 -1.58
C ARG A 364 25.48 -9.74 -0.56
N SER A 365 24.48 -8.88 -0.76
CA SER A 365 23.27 -8.88 0.10
C SER A 365 22.50 -10.18 -0.03
N LEU A 366 22.36 -10.72 -1.25
CA LEU A 366 21.78 -12.04 -1.48
C LEU A 366 22.60 -13.14 -0.80
N CYS A 367 23.92 -13.12 -0.95
CA CYS A 367 24.84 -14.06 -0.31
C CYS A 367 24.69 -14.04 1.23
N GLY A 368 24.62 -12.84 1.84
CA GLY A 368 24.38 -12.67 3.27
C GLY A 368 23.01 -13.20 3.72
N ALA A 369 21.97 -13.06 2.90
CA ALA A 369 20.66 -13.65 3.20
C ALA A 369 20.72 -15.19 3.15
N ILE A 370 21.36 -15.75 2.10
CA ILE A 370 21.51 -17.20 1.90
C ILE A 370 22.31 -17.84 3.05
N GLN A 371 23.30 -17.16 3.59
CA GLN A 371 24.14 -17.64 4.69
C GLN A 371 23.34 -18.09 5.93
N ASN A 372 22.15 -17.50 6.14
CA ASN A 372 21.30 -17.83 7.29
C ASN A 372 20.33 -19.00 7.03
N LEU A 373 20.16 -19.44 5.76
CA LEU A 373 19.19 -20.48 5.40
C LEU A 373 19.50 -21.86 6.00
N PRO A 374 20.77 -22.33 6.06
CA PRO A 374 21.10 -23.58 6.73
C PRO A 374 20.66 -23.60 8.21
N GLN A 375 20.93 -22.52 8.96
CA GLN A 375 20.54 -22.41 10.35
C GLN A 375 19.02 -22.44 10.53
N ILE A 376 18.26 -21.73 9.68
CA ILE A 376 16.80 -21.79 9.71
C ILE A 376 16.32 -23.22 9.42
N SER A 377 16.88 -23.85 8.42
CA SER A 377 16.52 -25.25 8.08
C SER A 377 16.76 -26.19 9.26
N ASP A 378 17.90 -26.06 9.93
CA ASP A 378 18.26 -26.90 11.07
C ASP A 378 17.35 -26.65 12.30
N LEU A 379 16.90 -25.41 12.53
CA LEU A 379 15.91 -25.08 13.56
C LEU A 379 14.53 -25.70 13.30
N LEU A 380 14.16 -25.90 12.04
CA LEU A 380 12.84 -26.40 11.65
C LEU A 380 12.77 -27.91 11.49
N VAL A 381 13.89 -28.64 11.51
CA VAL A 381 13.96 -30.09 11.19
C VAL A 381 13.07 -30.93 12.09
N ASP A 382 12.99 -30.61 13.39
CA ASP A 382 12.26 -31.36 14.41
C ASP A 382 10.82 -30.86 14.63
N CYS A 383 10.37 -29.81 13.91
CA CYS A 383 9.03 -29.26 14.04
C CYS A 383 7.97 -30.30 13.67
N LYS A 384 6.84 -30.26 14.38
CA LYS A 384 5.76 -31.26 14.27
C LYS A 384 4.61 -30.78 13.42
N SER A 385 4.29 -29.47 13.43
CA SER A 385 3.16 -28.91 12.69
C SER A 385 3.32 -29.12 11.19
N VAL A 386 2.20 -29.38 10.52
CA VAL A 386 2.17 -29.62 9.05
C VAL A 386 2.69 -28.40 8.30
N TYR A 387 2.37 -27.21 8.80
CA TYR A 387 2.75 -25.97 8.12
C TYR A 387 4.24 -25.66 8.26
N LEU A 388 4.85 -25.84 9.44
CA LEU A 388 6.31 -25.67 9.61
C LEU A 388 7.08 -26.72 8.81
N LYS A 389 6.59 -27.99 8.77
CA LYS A 389 7.16 -29.01 7.88
C LYS A 389 7.07 -28.65 6.40
N TYR A 390 5.98 -28.05 5.97
CA TYR A 390 5.85 -27.54 4.60
C TYR A 390 6.87 -26.44 4.32
N ILE A 391 7.02 -25.47 5.23
CA ILE A 391 8.02 -24.41 5.14
C ILE A 391 9.42 -25.00 5.07
N TYR A 392 9.78 -25.91 5.99
CA TYR A 392 11.06 -26.60 6.01
C TYR A 392 11.39 -27.25 4.65
N LYS A 393 10.46 -28.01 4.08
CA LYS A 393 10.63 -28.66 2.77
C LYS A 393 10.73 -27.70 1.59
N SER A 394 10.24 -26.47 1.76
CA SER A 394 10.24 -25.46 0.72
C SER A 394 11.50 -24.58 0.75
N ILE A 395 12.27 -24.64 1.82
CA ILE A 395 13.55 -23.94 1.95
C ILE A 395 14.63 -24.76 1.25
N ASP A 396 15.23 -24.18 0.23
CA ASP A 396 16.48 -24.66 -0.37
C ASP A 396 17.63 -23.90 0.31
N LYS A 397 18.68 -24.61 0.75
CA LYS A 397 19.82 -23.99 1.43
C LYS A 397 20.69 -23.15 0.47
N LEU A 398 20.56 -23.33 -0.84
CA LEU A 398 21.24 -22.58 -1.90
C LEU A 398 22.76 -22.50 -1.72
N GLU A 399 23.38 -23.57 -1.21
CA GLU A 399 24.81 -23.62 -0.89
C GLU A 399 25.69 -23.43 -2.13
N ASP A 400 25.22 -23.90 -3.29
CA ASP A 400 25.86 -23.71 -4.60
C ASP A 400 25.90 -22.22 -4.99
N ILE A 401 24.81 -21.51 -4.81
CA ILE A 401 24.69 -20.06 -5.10
C ILE A 401 25.52 -19.26 -4.11
N TYR A 402 25.47 -19.62 -2.83
CA TYR A 402 26.34 -19.02 -1.81
C TYR A 402 27.81 -19.13 -2.18
N SER A 403 28.25 -20.35 -2.47
CA SER A 403 29.64 -20.62 -2.82
C SER A 403 30.09 -19.90 -4.08
N LEU A 404 29.23 -19.82 -5.10
CA LEU A 404 29.49 -19.08 -6.33
C LEU A 404 29.71 -17.58 -6.03
N ILE A 405 28.78 -16.93 -5.33
CA ILE A 405 28.87 -15.50 -5.05
C ILE A 405 30.05 -15.22 -4.11
N ASP A 406 30.21 -16.05 -3.07
CA ASP A 406 31.28 -15.85 -2.09
C ASP A 406 32.69 -16.03 -2.70
N SER A 407 32.86 -16.98 -3.60
CA SER A 407 34.14 -17.15 -4.29
C SER A 407 34.45 -16.04 -5.30
N ALA A 408 33.40 -15.50 -5.96
CA ALA A 408 33.56 -14.55 -7.07
C ALA A 408 33.65 -13.08 -6.59
N ILE A 409 32.82 -12.65 -5.67
CA ILE A 409 32.65 -11.24 -5.31
C ILE A 409 33.36 -10.91 -4.01
N VAL A 410 34.08 -9.79 -3.95
CA VAL A 410 34.74 -9.29 -2.73
C VAL A 410 33.70 -8.97 -1.63
N GLU A 411 34.13 -8.96 -0.36
CA GLU A 411 33.21 -8.67 0.76
C GLU A 411 32.62 -7.25 0.72
N GLU A 412 33.44 -6.27 0.37
CA GLU A 412 33.04 -4.87 0.25
C GLU A 412 33.22 -4.38 -1.19
N PRO A 413 32.29 -4.69 -2.09
CA PRO A 413 32.43 -4.28 -3.49
C PRO A 413 32.19 -2.78 -3.67
N PRO A 414 32.76 -2.17 -4.73
CA PRO A 414 32.54 -0.78 -5.08
C PRO A 414 31.07 -0.50 -5.37
N PHE A 415 30.73 0.80 -5.39
CA PHE A 415 29.35 1.23 -5.58
C PHE A 415 28.83 0.95 -7.01
N THR A 416 29.72 1.11 -7.99
CA THR A 416 29.37 0.91 -9.42
C THR A 416 30.24 -0.16 -10.04
N VAL A 417 29.65 -0.94 -10.93
CA VAL A 417 30.37 -1.99 -11.70
C VAL A 417 31.46 -1.42 -12.62
N ARG A 418 31.47 -0.10 -12.85
CA ARG A 418 32.45 0.58 -13.72
C ARG A 418 33.74 0.95 -12.99
N GLU A 419 33.80 0.84 -11.70
CA GLU A 419 34.97 1.20 -10.89
C GLU A 419 36.04 0.11 -10.93
N GLY A 420 35.68 -1.16 -11.16
CA GLY A 420 36.52 -2.31 -11.00
C GLY A 420 36.79 -2.67 -9.54
N GLY A 421 37.45 -3.77 -9.29
CA GLY A 421 37.79 -4.23 -7.95
C GLY A 421 36.66 -4.97 -7.25
N MET A 422 35.70 -5.54 -8.01
CA MET A 422 34.55 -6.26 -7.48
C MET A 422 34.76 -7.78 -7.46
N ILE A 423 35.68 -8.32 -8.24
CA ILE A 423 35.97 -9.76 -8.30
C ILE A 423 37.11 -10.11 -7.35
N LYS A 424 36.97 -11.21 -6.61
CA LYS A 424 38.00 -11.73 -5.69
C LYS A 424 39.21 -12.20 -6.44
N ARG A 425 40.39 -11.93 -5.89
CA ARG A 425 41.64 -12.47 -6.38
C ARG A 425 41.64 -14.01 -6.26
N GLY A 426 42.10 -14.69 -7.30
CA GLY A 426 42.11 -16.17 -7.38
C GLY A 426 40.84 -16.74 -8.01
N TYR A 427 39.83 -15.90 -8.36
CA TYR A 427 38.64 -16.35 -9.07
C TYR A 427 38.86 -16.59 -10.55
N ASN A 428 39.70 -15.75 -11.20
CA ASN A 428 40.00 -15.86 -12.61
C ASN A 428 41.47 -15.53 -12.87
N GLU A 429 42.22 -16.50 -13.50
CA GLU A 429 43.65 -16.38 -13.74
C GLU A 429 44.00 -15.23 -14.69
N GLU A 430 43.17 -14.97 -15.72
CA GLU A 430 43.41 -13.87 -16.67
C GLU A 430 43.28 -12.51 -15.95
N LEU A 431 42.27 -12.34 -15.09
CA LEU A 431 42.08 -11.11 -14.33
C LEU A 431 43.24 -10.89 -13.37
N ASP A 432 43.68 -11.96 -12.68
CA ASP A 432 44.81 -11.88 -11.75
C ASP A 432 46.09 -11.48 -12.46
N SER A 433 46.33 -11.99 -13.68
CA SER A 433 47.47 -11.61 -14.50
C SER A 433 47.43 -10.13 -14.89
N VAL A 434 46.29 -9.67 -15.42
CA VAL A 434 46.12 -8.23 -15.83
C VAL A 434 46.25 -7.31 -14.60
N THR A 435 45.73 -7.70 -13.45
CA THR A 435 45.84 -6.91 -12.22
C THR A 435 47.24 -6.94 -11.65
N GLY A 436 47.95 -8.07 -11.79
CA GLY A 436 49.38 -8.20 -11.48
C GLY A 436 50.23 -7.24 -12.31
N ASP A 437 50.05 -7.24 -13.62
CA ASP A 437 50.74 -6.32 -14.55
C ASP A 437 50.47 -4.84 -14.22
N MET A 438 49.27 -4.50 -13.75
CA MET A 438 48.96 -3.14 -13.27
C MET A 438 49.72 -2.76 -12.00
N ASN A 439 49.89 -3.67 -11.05
CA ASN A 439 50.60 -3.42 -9.81
C ASN A 439 52.13 -3.34 -10.07
N ASP A 440 52.64 -4.16 -10.96
CA ASP A 440 54.04 -4.10 -11.40
C ASP A 440 54.31 -2.78 -12.14
N SER A 441 53.35 -2.29 -12.93
CA SER A 441 53.47 -0.99 -13.60
C SER A 441 53.49 0.20 -12.63
N LYS A 442 52.84 0.12 -11.45
CA LYS A 442 52.98 1.11 -10.37
C LYS A 442 54.40 1.09 -9.78
N GLY A 443 55.00 -0.07 -9.66
CA GLY A 443 56.42 -0.24 -9.29
C GLY A 443 57.37 0.36 -10.33
N ILE A 444 57.03 0.28 -11.63
CA ILE A 444 57.77 0.91 -12.72
C ILE A 444 57.68 2.45 -12.60
N LEU A 445 56.52 3.02 -12.29
CA LEU A 445 56.37 4.46 -12.07
C LEU A 445 57.26 4.98 -10.92
N ALA A 446 57.36 4.23 -9.82
CA ALA A 446 58.24 4.60 -8.73
C ALA A 446 59.74 4.49 -9.13
N ARG A 447 60.08 3.50 -9.98
CA ARG A 447 61.43 3.42 -10.57
C ARG A 447 61.69 4.58 -11.49
N ILE A 448 60.80 4.90 -12.40
CA ILE A 448 60.92 6.09 -13.27
C ILE A 448 61.11 7.35 -12.42
N GLU A 449 60.34 7.52 -11.36
CA GLU A 449 60.54 8.67 -10.45
C GLU A 449 61.93 8.72 -9.86
N ALA A 450 62.46 7.60 -9.38
CA ALA A 450 63.82 7.49 -8.85
C ALA A 450 64.89 7.76 -9.91
N GLU A 451 64.82 7.09 -11.07
CA GLU A 451 65.72 7.28 -12.20
C GLU A 451 65.75 8.72 -12.72
N GLN A 452 64.58 9.31 -12.84
CA GLN A 452 64.48 10.73 -13.26
C GLN A 452 65.03 11.69 -12.23
N ARG A 453 64.90 11.38 -10.92
CA ARG A 453 65.59 12.14 -9.87
C ARG A 453 67.12 12.04 -9.98
N ASP A 454 67.65 10.83 -10.24
CA ASP A 454 69.07 10.60 -10.40
C ASP A 454 69.64 11.26 -11.66
N ILE A 455 68.94 11.15 -12.80
CA ILE A 455 69.34 11.76 -14.07
C ILE A 455 69.29 13.26 -13.99
N THR A 456 68.28 13.87 -13.40
CA THR A 456 68.10 15.30 -13.39
C THR A 456 68.76 15.99 -12.19
N GLY A 457 69.09 15.23 -11.16
CA GLY A 457 69.57 15.78 -9.89
C GLY A 457 68.55 16.64 -9.12
N ILE A 458 67.26 16.54 -9.44
CA ILE A 458 66.17 17.29 -8.79
C ILE A 458 65.60 16.50 -7.61
N PRO A 459 65.91 16.91 -6.37
CA PRO A 459 65.52 16.07 -5.18
C PRO A 459 64.02 15.96 -4.95
N LYS A 460 63.23 16.99 -5.37
CA LYS A 460 61.78 17.09 -5.15
C LYS A 460 60.96 16.78 -6.40
N LEU A 461 61.51 16.08 -7.39
CA LEU A 461 60.78 15.56 -8.54
C LEU A 461 59.77 14.53 -8.07
N LYS A 462 58.53 14.62 -8.53
CA LYS A 462 57.44 13.66 -8.24
C LYS A 462 56.73 13.26 -9.50
N VAL A 463 56.36 12.01 -9.61
CA VAL A 463 55.40 11.53 -10.62
C VAL A 463 53.98 11.66 -10.03
N GLY A 464 53.09 12.34 -10.73
CA GLY A 464 51.71 12.53 -10.36
C GLY A 464 50.72 12.13 -11.47
N TYR A 465 49.46 12.02 -11.16
CA TYR A 465 48.40 11.73 -12.13
C TYR A 465 47.31 12.82 -12.11
N ASN A 466 46.83 13.19 -13.29
CA ASN A 466 45.70 14.11 -13.45
C ASN A 466 44.77 13.55 -14.53
N ARG A 467 43.43 13.60 -14.26
CA ARG A 467 42.43 13.08 -15.18
C ARG A 467 42.46 13.69 -16.60
N VAL A 468 42.91 14.94 -16.72
CA VAL A 468 42.92 15.69 -18.00
C VAL A 468 44.20 15.43 -18.80
N PHE A 469 45.33 15.33 -18.09
CA PHE A 469 46.67 15.30 -18.72
C PHE A 469 47.38 13.95 -18.56
N GLY A 470 46.81 12.99 -17.80
CA GLY A 470 47.44 11.73 -17.50
C GLY A 470 48.54 11.80 -16.44
N TYR A 471 49.51 10.89 -16.55
CA TYR A 471 50.69 10.92 -15.70
C TYR A 471 51.67 12.04 -16.11
N TYR A 472 52.24 12.72 -15.11
CA TYR A 472 53.17 13.82 -15.31
C TYR A 472 54.27 13.82 -14.26
N ILE A 473 55.42 14.41 -14.61
CA ILE A 473 56.51 14.69 -13.71
C ILE A 473 56.32 16.15 -13.24
N GLU A 474 56.22 16.34 -11.92
CA GLU A 474 56.11 17.65 -11.31
C GLU A 474 57.48 18.12 -10.82
N VAL A 475 57.87 19.27 -11.29
CA VAL A 475 59.11 19.94 -10.92
C VAL A 475 58.81 21.32 -10.36
N SER A 476 59.33 21.63 -9.18
CA SER A 476 59.14 23.00 -8.61
C SER A 476 59.92 24.05 -9.39
N ASN A 477 59.40 25.27 -9.46
CA ASN A 477 59.96 26.36 -10.26
C ASN A 477 61.43 26.66 -9.91
N SER A 478 61.88 26.35 -8.68
CA SER A 478 63.28 26.50 -8.25
C SER A 478 64.28 25.59 -8.98
N TYR A 479 63.82 24.53 -9.63
CA TYR A 479 64.64 23.57 -10.33
C TYR A 479 64.38 23.55 -11.83
N LYS A 480 63.70 24.53 -12.38
CA LYS A 480 63.30 24.61 -13.79
C LYS A 480 64.52 24.63 -14.75
N SER A 481 65.63 25.20 -14.35
CA SER A 481 66.87 25.21 -15.17
C SER A 481 67.59 23.87 -15.26
N MET A 482 67.19 22.89 -14.43
CA MET A 482 67.78 21.53 -14.42
C MET A 482 66.93 20.54 -15.23
N VAL A 483 65.80 20.96 -15.77
CA VAL A 483 64.90 20.10 -16.57
C VAL A 483 65.52 19.85 -17.94
N PRO A 484 65.71 18.57 -18.36
CA PRO A 484 66.23 18.20 -19.66
C PRO A 484 65.37 18.67 -20.84
N GLU A 485 65.96 18.94 -22.02
CA GLU A 485 65.22 19.34 -23.20
C GLU A 485 64.25 18.24 -23.73
N THR A 486 64.44 17.00 -23.33
CA THR A 486 63.60 15.88 -23.65
C THR A 486 62.23 15.90 -22.95
N TYR A 487 62.07 16.73 -21.92
CA TYR A 487 60.82 16.87 -21.20
C TYR A 487 59.85 17.77 -21.95
N ILE A 488 58.65 17.28 -22.25
CA ILE A 488 57.61 18.04 -22.93
C ILE A 488 56.73 18.67 -21.83
N ARG A 489 56.75 20.00 -21.77
CA ARG A 489 55.95 20.77 -20.83
C ARG A 489 54.47 20.70 -21.18
N LYS A 490 53.60 20.32 -20.24
CA LYS A 490 52.14 20.25 -20.37
C LYS A 490 51.38 21.32 -19.61
N GLN A 491 51.84 21.69 -18.43
CA GLN A 491 51.14 22.67 -17.61
C GLN A 491 52.11 23.46 -16.75
N THR A 492 51.85 24.78 -16.63
CA THR A 492 52.54 25.68 -15.73
C THR A 492 51.60 26.03 -14.59
N LEU A 493 52.03 25.84 -13.34
CA LEU A 493 51.34 26.21 -12.12
C LEU A 493 52.12 27.29 -11.39
N THR A 494 51.52 27.90 -10.37
CA THR A 494 52.16 28.99 -9.62
C THR A 494 53.50 28.56 -8.98
N ASN A 495 53.63 27.35 -8.48
CA ASN A 495 54.79 26.87 -7.75
C ASN A 495 55.58 25.75 -8.43
N CYS A 496 55.08 25.20 -9.54
CA CYS A 496 55.68 24.07 -10.22
C CYS A 496 55.31 24.02 -11.70
N GLU A 497 56.05 23.26 -12.49
CA GLU A 497 55.71 22.93 -13.87
C GLU A 497 55.53 21.42 -13.99
N ARG A 498 54.66 21.00 -14.92
CA ARG A 498 54.34 19.61 -15.19
C ARG A 498 54.82 19.20 -16.56
N TYR A 499 55.55 18.09 -16.61
CA TYR A 499 56.22 17.60 -17.80
C TYR A 499 55.84 16.15 -18.09
N ILE A 500 55.99 15.73 -19.32
CA ILE A 500 55.82 14.35 -19.77
C ILE A 500 57.13 13.91 -20.47
N THR A 501 57.49 12.67 -20.25
CA THR A 501 58.56 11.96 -21.02
C THR A 501 57.94 10.86 -21.86
N GLN A 502 58.61 10.35 -22.85
CA GLN A 502 58.13 9.27 -23.72
C GLN A 502 57.94 7.99 -22.91
N ASP A 503 58.90 7.67 -22.03
CA ASP A 503 58.85 6.49 -21.17
C ASP A 503 57.63 6.53 -20.24
N LEU A 504 57.32 7.70 -19.65
CA LEU A 504 56.16 7.89 -18.81
C LEU A 504 54.87 7.70 -19.61
N LYS A 505 54.81 8.15 -20.87
CA LYS A 505 53.66 8.02 -21.76
C LYS A 505 53.41 6.56 -22.18
N ASP A 506 54.50 5.79 -22.41
CA ASP A 506 54.43 4.38 -22.77
C ASP A 506 53.92 3.54 -21.58
N VAL A 507 54.38 3.84 -20.36
CA VAL A 507 53.88 3.20 -19.14
C VAL A 507 52.43 3.60 -18.85
N GLU A 508 52.06 4.86 -19.08
CA GLU A 508 50.66 5.34 -18.99
C GLU A 508 49.75 4.56 -19.92
N GLY A 509 50.13 4.38 -21.18
CA GLY A 509 49.36 3.60 -22.16
C GLY A 509 49.14 2.15 -21.71
N ARG A 510 50.20 1.53 -21.14
CA ARG A 510 50.07 0.18 -20.56
C ARG A 510 49.16 0.14 -19.34
N ILE A 511 49.27 1.07 -18.41
CA ILE A 511 48.45 1.11 -17.18
C ILE A 511 46.99 1.35 -17.53
N LEU A 512 46.68 2.33 -18.39
CA LEU A 512 45.29 2.66 -18.77
C LEU A 512 44.67 1.51 -19.57
N GLY A 513 45.42 0.94 -20.54
CA GLY A 513 44.92 -0.21 -21.29
C GLY A 513 44.69 -1.46 -20.45
N ALA A 514 45.57 -1.72 -19.46
CA ALA A 514 45.37 -2.82 -18.51
C ALA A 514 44.17 -2.56 -17.58
N LYS A 515 43.99 -1.32 -17.14
CA LYS A 515 42.84 -0.93 -16.31
C LYS A 515 41.50 -1.10 -17.05
N ASP A 516 41.41 -0.60 -18.27
CA ASP A 516 40.17 -0.72 -19.06
C ASP A 516 39.85 -2.18 -19.36
N ARG A 517 40.89 -2.99 -19.66
CA ARG A 517 40.75 -4.43 -19.86
C ARG A 517 40.34 -5.16 -18.57
N SER A 518 40.91 -4.80 -17.44
CA SER A 518 40.55 -5.36 -16.15
C SER A 518 39.09 -5.06 -15.82
N VAL A 519 38.63 -3.80 -15.96
CA VAL A 519 37.24 -3.39 -15.69
C VAL A 519 36.25 -4.12 -16.61
N ALA A 520 36.58 -4.26 -17.90
CA ALA A 520 35.75 -4.99 -18.86
C ALA A 520 35.67 -6.48 -18.53
N LEU A 521 36.80 -7.11 -18.15
CA LEU A 521 36.85 -8.52 -17.76
C LEU A 521 36.07 -8.75 -16.44
N GLU A 522 36.24 -7.89 -15.43
CA GLU A 522 35.48 -7.95 -14.19
C GLU A 522 33.98 -7.82 -14.43
N TYR A 523 33.57 -6.93 -15.33
CA TYR A 523 32.15 -6.78 -15.69
C TYR A 523 31.60 -8.07 -16.33
N ASN A 524 32.34 -8.71 -17.24
CA ASN A 524 31.89 -9.95 -17.85
C ASN A 524 31.77 -11.08 -16.82
N LEU A 525 32.77 -11.23 -15.94
CA LEU A 525 32.74 -12.22 -14.87
C LEU A 525 31.60 -11.98 -13.90
N PHE A 526 31.37 -10.73 -13.55
CA PHE A 526 30.21 -10.34 -12.73
C PHE A 526 28.87 -10.67 -13.41
N ASP A 527 28.75 -10.37 -14.71
CA ASP A 527 27.52 -10.65 -15.47
C ASP A 527 27.27 -12.16 -15.61
N ASP A 528 28.31 -12.98 -15.74
CA ASP A 528 28.21 -14.44 -15.76
C ASP A 528 27.73 -14.98 -14.41
N VAL A 529 28.26 -14.48 -13.29
CA VAL A 529 27.76 -14.81 -11.94
C VAL A 529 26.30 -14.38 -11.78
N ARG A 530 25.96 -13.16 -12.19
CA ARG A 530 24.60 -12.63 -12.15
C ARG A 530 23.62 -13.51 -12.95
N LYS A 531 23.99 -13.92 -14.15
CA LYS A 531 23.18 -14.81 -15.01
C LYS A 531 22.98 -16.17 -14.37
N THR A 532 24.03 -16.76 -13.82
CA THR A 532 23.94 -18.06 -13.12
C THR A 532 22.99 -17.98 -11.92
N VAL A 533 23.01 -16.88 -11.18
CA VAL A 533 22.03 -16.62 -10.09
C VAL A 533 20.63 -16.46 -10.67
N SER A 534 20.48 -15.73 -11.77
CA SER A 534 19.20 -15.52 -12.46
C SER A 534 18.58 -16.83 -12.95
N ASP A 535 19.40 -17.76 -13.45
CA ASP A 535 18.95 -19.08 -13.94
C ASP A 535 18.37 -19.97 -12.81
N ASN A 536 18.67 -19.64 -11.54
CA ASN A 536 18.13 -20.31 -10.35
C ASN A 536 16.95 -19.57 -9.72
N LEU A 537 16.29 -18.68 -10.46
CA LEU A 537 15.22 -17.82 -9.99
C LEU A 537 14.12 -18.57 -9.24
N GLU A 538 13.59 -19.64 -9.79
CA GLU A 538 12.47 -20.41 -9.21
C GLU A 538 12.81 -20.98 -7.83
N ARG A 539 14.02 -21.55 -7.67
CA ARG A 539 14.51 -22.08 -6.38
C ARG A 539 14.57 -20.98 -5.31
N ILE A 540 15.10 -19.81 -5.71
CA ILE A 540 15.29 -18.66 -4.82
C ILE A 540 13.94 -18.04 -4.45
N GLN A 541 13.01 -17.88 -5.39
CA GLN A 541 11.65 -17.38 -5.14
C GLN A 541 10.87 -18.29 -4.20
N LYS A 542 10.93 -19.61 -4.41
CA LYS A 542 10.28 -20.59 -3.52
C LYS A 542 10.81 -20.49 -2.10
N THR A 543 12.12 -20.35 -1.94
CA THR A 543 12.77 -20.17 -0.63
C THR A 543 12.35 -18.84 0.00
N ALA A 544 12.34 -17.74 -0.76
CA ALA A 544 11.90 -16.43 -0.28
C ALA A 544 10.46 -16.46 0.24
N LYS A 545 9.55 -17.11 -0.51
CA LYS A 545 8.15 -17.30 -0.09
C LYS A 545 8.03 -18.15 1.18
N ALA A 546 8.88 -19.17 1.35
CA ALA A 546 8.93 -19.98 2.57
C ALA A 546 9.39 -19.16 3.77
N ILE A 547 10.43 -18.34 3.61
CA ILE A 547 10.95 -17.42 4.65
C ILE A 547 9.91 -16.36 5.02
N ALA A 548 9.21 -15.78 4.07
CA ALA A 548 8.13 -14.82 4.35
C ALA A 548 7.02 -15.45 5.19
N ASN A 549 6.61 -16.68 4.87
CA ASN A 549 5.63 -17.42 5.67
C ASN A 549 6.12 -17.73 7.08
N LEU A 550 7.38 -18.14 7.23
CA LEU A 550 7.99 -18.38 8.54
C LEU A 550 8.01 -17.10 9.39
N ASP A 551 8.37 -15.98 8.79
CA ASP A 551 8.46 -14.68 9.46
C ASP A 551 7.08 -14.21 9.95
N VAL A 552 6.02 -14.38 9.13
CA VAL A 552 4.64 -14.05 9.55
C VAL A 552 4.18 -14.94 10.70
N ILE A 553 4.38 -16.26 10.61
CA ILE A 553 4.00 -17.20 11.68
C ILE A 553 4.76 -16.88 12.97
N THR A 554 6.05 -16.60 12.87
CA THR A 554 6.90 -16.22 14.01
C THR A 554 6.45 -14.89 14.63
N SER A 555 6.10 -13.91 13.79
CA SER A 555 5.54 -12.62 14.25
C SER A 555 4.25 -12.82 15.04
N LEU A 556 3.30 -13.62 14.51
CA LEU A 556 2.05 -13.92 15.19
C LEU A 556 2.28 -14.71 16.50
N ALA A 557 3.26 -15.62 16.52
CA ALA A 557 3.64 -16.35 17.72
C ALA A 557 4.24 -15.44 18.80
N ASN A 558 5.10 -14.48 18.42
CA ASN A 558 5.65 -13.47 19.33
C ASN A 558 4.53 -12.61 19.93
N VAL A 559 3.62 -12.08 19.08
CA VAL A 559 2.49 -11.28 19.54
C VAL A 559 1.57 -12.08 20.48
N ALA A 560 1.32 -13.34 20.17
CA ALA A 560 0.49 -14.22 20.99
C ALA A 560 1.11 -14.48 22.37
N ALA A 561 2.40 -14.76 22.42
CA ALA A 561 3.12 -14.99 23.69
C ALA A 561 3.19 -13.72 24.54
N ASP A 562 3.58 -12.58 23.94
CA ASP A 562 3.74 -11.30 24.65
C ASP A 562 2.43 -10.79 25.24
N ASN A 563 1.30 -10.96 24.52
CA ASN A 563 -0.01 -10.42 24.90
C ASN A 563 -0.95 -11.48 25.48
N ARG A 564 -0.50 -12.70 25.70
CA ARG A 564 -1.31 -13.81 26.21
C ARG A 564 -2.57 -14.05 25.39
N TYR A 565 -2.41 -14.12 24.07
CA TYR A 565 -3.49 -14.49 23.17
C TYR A 565 -3.64 -16.02 23.14
N ILE A 566 -4.85 -16.47 22.92
CA ILE A 566 -5.18 -17.91 22.92
C ILE A 566 -5.49 -18.39 21.52
N ARG A 567 -5.33 -19.68 21.28
CA ARG A 567 -5.78 -20.35 20.07
C ARG A 567 -7.30 -20.40 20.03
N PRO A 568 -7.96 -19.78 19.02
CA PRO A 568 -9.41 -19.91 18.84
C PRO A 568 -9.76 -21.27 18.21
N ASP A 569 -10.91 -21.81 18.57
CA ASP A 569 -11.53 -22.94 17.84
C ASP A 569 -12.30 -22.39 16.64
N VAL A 570 -11.75 -22.59 15.43
CA VAL A 570 -12.38 -22.16 14.18
C VAL A 570 -13.02 -23.38 13.50
N ASN A 571 -14.34 -23.33 13.32
CA ASN A 571 -15.13 -24.46 12.85
C ASN A 571 -16.23 -24.07 11.84
N LEU A 572 -17.01 -25.06 11.37
CA LEU A 572 -18.10 -24.86 10.40
C LEU A 572 -19.44 -24.46 11.07
N SER A 573 -19.46 -24.29 12.39
CA SER A 573 -20.65 -23.81 13.07
C SER A 573 -20.99 -22.36 12.65
N THR A 574 -22.16 -21.88 13.04
CA THR A 574 -22.55 -20.50 12.82
C THR A 574 -22.31 -19.64 14.06
N ALA A 575 -21.76 -20.21 15.13
CA ALA A 575 -21.62 -19.55 16.42
C ALA A 575 -20.35 -18.69 16.48
N ILE A 576 -20.46 -17.55 17.15
CA ILE A 576 -19.36 -16.73 17.60
C ILE A 576 -19.50 -16.59 19.11
N ARG A 577 -18.72 -17.32 19.88
CA ARG A 577 -18.74 -17.32 21.35
C ARG A 577 -17.34 -16.98 21.84
N ILE A 578 -17.17 -15.81 22.42
CA ILE A 578 -15.87 -15.35 22.91
C ILE A 578 -16.03 -14.88 24.35
N LYS A 579 -15.18 -15.35 25.23
CA LYS A 579 -15.15 -14.93 26.64
C LYS A 579 -13.96 -14.05 26.91
N ASP A 580 -14.14 -13.05 27.76
CA ASP A 580 -13.14 -12.09 28.18
C ASP A 580 -12.34 -11.49 27.00
N SER A 581 -13.08 -11.16 25.93
CA SER A 581 -12.47 -10.58 24.73
C SER A 581 -11.92 -9.18 25.00
N ARG A 582 -10.78 -8.86 24.38
CA ARG A 582 -10.08 -7.57 24.52
C ARG A 582 -9.83 -6.98 23.14
N HIS A 583 -9.81 -5.65 23.04
CA HIS A 583 -9.50 -4.99 21.76
C HIS A 583 -7.99 -4.88 21.58
N PRO A 584 -7.37 -5.59 20.63
CA PRO A 584 -5.90 -5.69 20.54
C PRO A 584 -5.21 -4.34 20.39
N VAL A 585 -5.77 -3.43 19.60
CA VAL A 585 -5.19 -2.10 19.35
C VAL A 585 -5.36 -1.19 20.56
N VAL A 586 -6.57 -1.14 21.14
CA VAL A 586 -6.83 -0.27 22.29
C VAL A 586 -6.04 -0.75 23.50
N GLU A 587 -5.97 -2.06 23.73
CA GLU A 587 -5.14 -2.65 24.78
C GLU A 587 -3.66 -2.26 24.64
N ALA A 588 -3.10 -2.34 23.42
CA ALA A 588 -1.72 -1.97 23.14
C ALA A 588 -1.42 -0.45 23.31
N LEU A 589 -2.46 0.40 23.21
CA LEU A 589 -2.34 1.85 23.40
C LEU A 589 -2.52 2.27 24.88
N LEU A 590 -3.21 1.45 25.69
CA LEU A 590 -3.39 1.70 27.13
C LEU A 590 -2.10 1.37 27.86
N LYS A 591 -1.42 2.39 28.42
CA LYS A 591 -0.17 2.20 29.16
C LYS A 591 -0.37 1.96 30.66
N ASP A 592 -1.39 2.62 31.26
CA ASP A 592 -1.51 2.77 32.70
C ASP A 592 -2.81 2.15 33.29
N ALA A 593 -3.68 1.60 32.45
CA ALA A 593 -4.94 0.99 32.90
C ALA A 593 -5.21 -0.32 32.15
N PRO A 594 -5.67 -1.37 32.86
CA PRO A 594 -6.05 -2.61 32.21
C PRO A 594 -7.29 -2.40 31.32
N PHE A 595 -7.31 -3.09 30.19
CA PHE A 595 -8.50 -3.15 29.33
C PHE A 595 -9.61 -3.94 30.04
N VAL A 596 -10.86 -3.46 29.96
CA VAL A 596 -12.01 -4.19 30.54
C VAL A 596 -12.51 -5.22 29.52
N PRO A 597 -12.37 -6.54 29.83
CA PRO A 597 -12.77 -7.59 28.89
C PRO A 597 -14.29 -7.72 28.81
N ASN A 598 -14.78 -8.20 27.69
CA ASN A 598 -16.21 -8.40 27.43
C ASN A 598 -16.48 -9.73 26.72
N ASP A 599 -17.64 -10.32 26.99
CA ASP A 599 -18.12 -11.53 26.38
C ASP A 599 -18.99 -11.23 25.15
N VAL A 600 -19.05 -12.17 24.21
CA VAL A 600 -20.02 -12.16 23.12
C VAL A 600 -20.54 -13.55 22.86
N SER A 601 -21.84 -13.66 22.60
CA SER A 601 -22.48 -14.87 22.06
C SER A 601 -23.40 -14.45 20.91
N LEU A 602 -23.10 -14.94 19.73
CA LEU A 602 -23.93 -14.78 18.53
C LEU A 602 -24.03 -16.12 17.81
N ASP A 603 -25.20 -16.45 17.32
CA ASP A 603 -25.42 -17.61 16.46
C ASP A 603 -26.53 -17.32 15.44
N SER A 604 -26.73 -18.21 14.47
CA SER A 604 -27.83 -18.07 13.50
C SER A 604 -29.16 -18.61 14.03
N ALA A 605 -29.18 -19.19 15.25
CA ALA A 605 -30.38 -19.80 15.82
C ALA A 605 -31.08 -18.86 16.81
N ASN A 606 -30.53 -18.69 18.00
CA ASN A 606 -31.21 -18.04 19.13
C ASN A 606 -30.69 -16.64 19.43
N ASP A 607 -29.46 -16.33 19.04
CA ASP A 607 -28.74 -15.09 19.39
C ASP A 607 -28.18 -14.42 18.12
N ARG A 608 -29.06 -14.13 17.12
CA ARG A 608 -28.63 -13.55 15.82
C ARG A 608 -28.30 -12.07 15.90
N VAL A 609 -29.10 -11.32 16.63
CA VAL A 609 -28.97 -9.87 16.72
C VAL A 609 -28.82 -9.45 18.18
N ALA A 610 -27.72 -8.80 18.47
CA ALA A 610 -27.47 -8.16 19.75
C ALA A 610 -27.74 -6.65 19.63
N ILE A 611 -28.82 -6.17 20.24
CA ILE A 611 -29.11 -4.73 20.37
C ILE A 611 -28.30 -4.20 21.56
N ILE A 612 -27.45 -3.21 21.31
CA ILE A 612 -26.54 -2.65 22.33
C ILE A 612 -26.94 -1.21 22.59
N THR A 613 -27.48 -0.96 23.81
CA THR A 613 -27.89 0.38 24.25
C THR A 613 -26.87 1.00 25.21
N GLY A 614 -26.95 2.30 25.43
CA GLY A 614 -26.09 3.06 26.31
C GLY A 614 -25.42 4.26 25.66
N PRO A 615 -24.70 5.10 26.40
CA PRO A 615 -24.09 6.33 25.87
C PRO A 615 -22.90 6.09 24.98
N ASN A 616 -22.62 7.02 24.05
CA ASN A 616 -21.57 6.84 23.03
C ASN A 616 -20.15 6.73 23.60
N MET A 617 -19.85 7.46 24.69
CA MET A 617 -18.52 7.42 25.33
C MET A 617 -18.26 6.16 26.16
N ALA A 618 -19.25 5.30 26.34
CA ALA A 618 -19.15 4.13 27.20
C ALA A 618 -18.43 2.94 26.52
N GLY A 619 -18.19 2.98 25.20
CA GLY A 619 -17.37 1.98 24.48
C GLY A 619 -18.16 1.01 23.60
N LYS A 620 -19.43 1.28 23.23
CA LYS A 620 -20.23 0.44 22.30
C LYS A 620 -19.51 0.13 21.00
N SER A 621 -19.11 1.18 20.28
CA SER A 621 -18.44 1.06 18.99
C SER A 621 -17.09 0.33 19.10
N THR A 622 -16.34 0.55 20.19
CA THR A 622 -15.10 -0.17 20.47
C THR A 622 -15.34 -1.66 20.67
N TYR A 623 -16.40 -2.03 21.44
CA TYR A 623 -16.78 -3.42 21.63
C TYR A 623 -17.17 -4.12 20.33
N MET A 624 -17.98 -3.47 19.50
CA MET A 624 -18.40 -4.07 18.23
C MET A 624 -17.21 -4.26 17.27
N ARG A 625 -16.34 -3.26 17.15
CA ARG A 625 -15.09 -3.38 16.36
C ARG A 625 -14.18 -4.47 16.90
N GLN A 626 -14.05 -4.60 18.21
CA GLN A 626 -13.29 -5.66 18.89
C GLN A 626 -13.70 -7.05 18.40
N ILE A 627 -15.01 -7.33 18.35
CA ILE A 627 -15.52 -8.63 17.92
C ILE A 627 -15.20 -8.88 16.44
N ALA A 628 -15.40 -7.88 15.57
CA ALA A 628 -15.06 -7.99 14.15
C ALA A 628 -13.57 -8.25 13.93
N ILE A 629 -12.70 -7.55 14.66
CA ILE A 629 -11.23 -7.72 14.61
C ILE A 629 -10.83 -9.12 15.10
N ILE A 630 -11.44 -9.63 16.17
CA ILE A 630 -11.14 -10.98 16.69
C ILE A 630 -11.54 -12.06 15.68
N VAL A 631 -12.72 -11.93 15.04
CA VAL A 631 -13.14 -12.84 13.98
C VAL A 631 -12.17 -12.80 12.80
N LEU A 632 -11.73 -11.61 12.39
CA LEU A 632 -10.75 -11.45 11.33
C LEU A 632 -9.40 -12.08 11.72
N MET A 633 -8.90 -11.84 12.95
CA MET A 633 -7.67 -12.45 13.46
C MET A 633 -7.75 -13.98 13.45
N ALA A 634 -8.88 -14.55 13.86
CA ALA A 634 -9.08 -16.00 13.81
C ALA A 634 -8.99 -16.53 12.37
N GLN A 635 -9.58 -15.82 11.40
CA GLN A 635 -9.61 -16.27 10.00
C GLN A 635 -8.33 -15.98 9.19
N ILE A 636 -7.42 -15.13 9.67
CA ILE A 636 -6.06 -15.12 9.14
C ILE A 636 -5.18 -16.25 9.70
N GLY A 637 -5.68 -17.01 10.70
CA GLY A 637 -4.97 -18.07 11.39
C GLY A 637 -4.20 -17.61 12.63
N SER A 638 -4.44 -16.40 13.14
CA SER A 638 -3.81 -15.86 14.34
C SER A 638 -4.47 -16.37 15.63
N PHE A 639 -3.75 -16.29 16.73
CA PHE A 639 -4.32 -16.33 18.08
C PHE A 639 -5.05 -15.02 18.39
N VAL A 640 -5.98 -15.06 19.35
CA VAL A 640 -6.89 -13.95 19.66
C VAL A 640 -6.84 -13.51 21.12
N PRO A 641 -7.10 -12.23 21.40
CA PRO A 641 -7.11 -11.66 22.76
C PRO A 641 -8.40 -12.03 23.52
N ALA A 642 -8.47 -13.24 24.05
CA ALA A 642 -9.62 -13.76 24.79
C ALA A 642 -9.17 -14.82 25.81
N SER A 643 -10.09 -15.26 26.71
CA SER A 643 -9.86 -16.42 27.57
C SER A 643 -10.36 -17.74 26.92
N SER A 644 -11.42 -17.67 26.08
CA SER A 644 -11.83 -18.74 25.18
C SER A 644 -12.54 -18.14 23.97
N ALA A 645 -12.40 -18.79 22.80
CA ALA A 645 -13.05 -18.35 21.57
C ALA A 645 -13.43 -19.54 20.71
N GLU A 646 -14.73 -19.64 20.39
CA GLU A 646 -15.29 -20.54 19.38
C GLU A 646 -15.86 -19.66 18.26
N ILE A 647 -15.36 -19.83 17.05
CA ILE A 647 -15.66 -18.94 15.92
C ILE A 647 -16.02 -19.76 14.70
N GLY A 648 -17.31 -19.75 14.34
CA GLY A 648 -17.78 -20.25 13.04
C GLY A 648 -17.34 -19.36 11.90
N ILE A 649 -17.00 -19.95 10.77
CA ILE A 649 -16.55 -19.19 9.58
C ILE A 649 -17.55 -18.12 9.17
N VAL A 650 -17.02 -16.91 8.96
CA VAL A 650 -17.73 -15.72 8.47
C VAL A 650 -17.26 -15.45 7.05
N ASP A 651 -18.20 -15.32 6.11
CA ASP A 651 -17.88 -15.07 4.70
C ASP A 651 -17.57 -13.62 4.40
N SER A 652 -18.18 -12.71 5.16
CA SER A 652 -17.98 -11.26 5.02
C SER A 652 -18.19 -10.54 6.33
N ILE A 653 -17.43 -9.49 6.57
CA ILE A 653 -17.67 -8.53 7.65
C ILE A 653 -18.09 -7.22 7.01
N PHE A 654 -19.22 -6.67 7.47
CA PHE A 654 -19.68 -5.35 7.07
C PHE A 654 -19.76 -4.43 8.28
N THR A 655 -19.28 -3.23 8.12
CA THR A 655 -19.30 -2.23 9.19
C THR A 655 -19.92 -0.92 8.73
N ARG A 656 -20.86 -0.43 9.51
CA ARG A 656 -21.36 0.93 9.46
C ARG A 656 -21.09 1.58 10.81
N VAL A 657 -20.07 2.41 10.91
CA VAL A 657 -19.62 3.02 12.17
C VAL A 657 -19.37 4.51 11.93
N GLY A 658 -20.08 5.37 12.65
CA GLY A 658 -19.92 6.83 12.69
C GLY A 658 -19.98 7.54 11.31
N ALA A 659 -20.51 8.74 11.24
CA ALA A 659 -20.44 9.56 10.03
C ALA A 659 -19.05 10.21 9.94
N SER A 660 -18.30 9.97 8.87
CA SER A 660 -17.28 10.92 8.42
C SER A 660 -17.96 11.85 7.40
N ASP A 661 -17.94 13.15 7.64
CA ASP A 661 -18.36 14.13 6.65
C ASP A 661 -17.49 14.00 5.40
N ASP A 662 -18.08 13.50 4.34
CA ASP A 662 -17.45 13.49 3.02
C ASP A 662 -17.89 14.76 2.27
N LEU A 663 -17.35 15.90 2.68
CA LEU A 663 -17.60 17.20 2.05
C LEU A 663 -17.22 17.21 0.56
N ALA A 664 -16.32 16.32 0.15
CA ALA A 664 -15.86 16.25 -1.22
C ALA A 664 -16.88 15.63 -2.19
N SER A 665 -17.79 14.78 -1.70
CA SER A 665 -18.83 14.13 -2.53
C SER A 665 -20.08 14.98 -2.70
N GLY A 666 -20.26 16.04 -1.91
CA GLY A 666 -21.46 16.88 -1.91
C GLY A 666 -22.74 16.17 -1.46
N GLN A 667 -22.62 14.97 -0.86
CA GLN A 667 -23.74 14.20 -0.33
C GLN A 667 -23.97 14.53 1.15
N SER A 668 -25.24 14.55 1.58
CA SER A 668 -25.54 14.68 3.00
C SER A 668 -25.05 13.44 3.76
N THR A 669 -24.65 13.62 5.03
CA THR A 669 -24.24 12.52 5.92
C THR A 669 -25.27 11.40 5.99
N PHE A 670 -26.57 11.75 5.97
CA PHE A 670 -27.68 10.80 5.93
C PHE A 670 -27.72 9.99 4.63
N MET A 671 -27.47 10.62 3.47
CA MET A 671 -27.45 9.91 2.18
C MET A 671 -26.26 8.93 2.10
N VAL A 672 -25.11 9.31 2.62
CA VAL A 672 -23.93 8.42 2.72
C VAL A 672 -24.27 7.24 3.62
N GLU A 673 -24.85 7.47 4.79
CA GLU A 673 -25.30 6.44 5.72
C GLU A 673 -26.27 5.45 5.05
N MET A 674 -27.31 5.96 4.39
CA MET A 674 -28.29 5.11 3.72
C MET A 674 -27.69 4.31 2.56
N SER A 675 -26.74 4.87 1.85
CA SER A 675 -26.01 4.17 0.77
C SER A 675 -25.15 3.03 1.32
N GLU A 676 -24.48 3.23 2.46
CA GLU A 676 -23.72 2.19 3.15
C GLU A 676 -24.62 1.06 3.65
N VAL A 677 -25.75 1.40 4.32
CA VAL A 677 -26.73 0.42 4.79
C VAL A 677 -27.34 -0.35 3.61
N ALA A 678 -27.68 0.31 2.52
CA ALA A 678 -28.19 -0.34 1.30
C ALA A 678 -27.18 -1.32 0.72
N ASN A 679 -25.90 -0.95 0.68
CA ASN A 679 -24.82 -1.83 0.24
C ASN A 679 -24.70 -3.07 1.14
N ILE A 680 -24.75 -2.90 2.45
CA ILE A 680 -24.73 -3.99 3.43
C ILE A 680 -25.90 -4.96 3.21
N ILE A 681 -27.12 -4.43 3.18
CA ILE A 681 -28.35 -5.24 3.05
C ILE A 681 -28.36 -6.03 1.72
N LYS A 682 -27.82 -5.44 0.66
CA LYS A 682 -27.76 -6.07 -0.66
C LYS A 682 -26.73 -7.21 -0.73
N ASN A 683 -25.60 -7.08 -0.05
CA ASN A 683 -24.44 -7.98 -0.23
C ASN A 683 -24.23 -8.96 0.94
N ALA A 684 -24.82 -8.70 2.09
CA ALA A 684 -24.69 -9.59 3.23
C ALA A 684 -25.43 -10.92 2.99
N THR A 685 -24.90 -11.98 3.60
CA THR A 685 -25.49 -13.32 3.64
C THR A 685 -25.80 -13.72 5.07
N SER A 686 -26.49 -14.85 5.27
CA SER A 686 -26.73 -15.40 6.61
C SER A 686 -25.45 -15.82 7.37
N LYS A 687 -24.31 -15.92 6.67
CA LYS A 687 -23.00 -16.22 7.26
C LYS A 687 -22.22 -14.98 7.63
N SER A 688 -22.65 -13.81 7.19
CA SER A 688 -21.95 -12.54 7.40
C SER A 688 -22.04 -12.08 8.85
N LEU A 689 -21.09 -11.23 9.25
CA LEU A 689 -21.11 -10.48 10.52
C LEU A 689 -21.33 -9.01 10.22
N LEU A 690 -22.41 -8.46 10.76
CA LEU A 690 -22.80 -7.06 10.57
C LEU A 690 -22.53 -6.24 11.84
N ILE A 691 -21.88 -5.10 11.65
CA ILE A 691 -21.63 -4.09 12.69
C ILE A 691 -22.36 -2.82 12.29
N LEU A 692 -23.51 -2.57 12.93
CA LEU A 692 -24.38 -1.44 12.62
C LEU A 692 -24.44 -0.49 13.81
N ASP A 693 -23.81 0.67 13.68
CA ASP A 693 -23.68 1.66 14.75
C ASP A 693 -24.50 2.92 14.44
N GLU A 694 -25.47 3.20 15.30
CA GLU A 694 -26.31 4.40 15.28
C GLU A 694 -27.03 4.68 13.94
N ILE A 695 -27.70 3.68 13.40
CA ILE A 695 -28.50 3.83 12.17
C ILE A 695 -29.68 4.80 12.41
N GLY A 696 -29.91 5.72 11.46
CA GLY A 696 -31.02 6.66 11.46
C GLY A 696 -30.76 7.98 12.23
N ARG A 697 -29.50 8.24 12.62
CA ARG A 697 -29.16 9.45 13.37
C ARG A 697 -29.21 10.75 12.56
N GLY A 698 -29.05 10.66 11.25
CA GLY A 698 -28.92 11.82 10.35
C GLY A 698 -30.23 12.47 9.90
N THR A 699 -31.40 12.07 10.45
CA THR A 699 -32.71 12.57 10.07
C THR A 699 -33.62 12.83 11.29
N SER A 700 -34.92 13.10 11.08
CA SER A 700 -35.85 13.29 12.16
C SER A 700 -35.96 12.02 13.02
N THR A 701 -36.27 12.20 14.34
CA THR A 701 -36.27 11.08 15.30
C THR A 701 -37.18 9.94 14.87
N PHE A 702 -38.41 10.24 14.41
CA PHE A 702 -39.38 9.23 14.01
C PHE A 702 -38.98 8.50 12.70
N ASP A 703 -38.47 9.23 11.70
CA ASP A 703 -38.01 8.64 10.45
C ASP A 703 -36.76 7.76 10.71
N GLY A 704 -35.82 8.27 11.51
CA GLY A 704 -34.59 7.55 11.87
C GLY A 704 -34.91 6.27 12.64
N MET A 705 -35.79 6.32 13.64
CA MET A 705 -36.20 5.16 14.39
C MET A 705 -36.95 4.14 13.51
N SER A 706 -37.82 4.61 12.61
CA SER A 706 -38.56 3.74 11.69
C SER A 706 -37.64 2.98 10.76
N ILE A 707 -36.63 3.66 10.20
CA ILE A 707 -35.60 3.04 9.35
C ILE A 707 -34.76 2.06 10.15
N ALA A 708 -34.26 2.45 11.34
CA ALA A 708 -33.45 1.61 12.21
C ALA A 708 -34.20 0.32 12.58
N ARG A 709 -35.50 0.42 12.93
CA ARG A 709 -36.36 -0.72 13.21
C ARG A 709 -36.52 -1.62 11.99
N ALA A 710 -36.83 -1.08 10.83
CA ALA A 710 -37.00 -1.85 9.60
C ALA A 710 -35.73 -2.59 9.19
N VAL A 711 -34.54 -1.97 9.32
CA VAL A 711 -33.23 -2.60 9.09
C VAL A 711 -32.99 -3.73 10.08
N LEU A 712 -33.28 -3.53 11.36
CA LEU A 712 -33.13 -4.55 12.40
C LEU A 712 -34.04 -5.75 12.12
N GLU A 713 -35.31 -5.53 11.80
CA GLU A 713 -36.29 -6.58 11.42
C GLU A 713 -35.78 -7.36 10.19
N PHE A 714 -35.23 -6.67 9.20
CA PHE A 714 -34.66 -7.30 8.01
C PHE A 714 -33.47 -8.19 8.35
N CYS A 715 -32.56 -7.73 9.18
CA CYS A 715 -31.37 -8.48 9.61
C CYS A 715 -31.73 -9.69 10.47
N ALA A 716 -32.76 -9.56 11.33
CA ALA A 716 -33.22 -10.62 12.20
C ALA A 716 -34.01 -11.72 11.47
N ASP A 717 -34.71 -11.40 10.38
CA ASP A 717 -35.58 -12.34 9.67
C ASP A 717 -34.77 -13.38 8.89
N ARG A 718 -34.85 -14.66 9.28
CA ARG A 718 -34.17 -15.77 8.61
C ARG A 718 -34.56 -15.96 7.14
N LYS A 719 -35.76 -15.52 6.75
CA LYS A 719 -36.24 -15.63 5.36
C LYS A 719 -35.68 -14.52 4.47
N LYS A 720 -35.26 -13.41 5.06
CA LYS A 720 -34.70 -12.26 4.35
C LYS A 720 -33.19 -12.28 4.39
N LEU A 721 -32.58 -12.20 5.56
CA LEU A 721 -31.13 -12.16 5.72
C LEU A 721 -30.65 -13.15 6.80
N GLY A 722 -31.10 -13.00 8.05
CA GLY A 722 -30.73 -13.91 9.15
C GLY A 722 -29.25 -13.85 9.54
N ALA A 723 -28.59 -12.70 9.36
CA ALA A 723 -27.15 -12.52 9.61
C ALA A 723 -26.86 -12.24 11.08
N LYS A 724 -25.65 -12.65 11.54
CA LYS A 724 -25.13 -12.27 12.86
C LYS A 724 -24.90 -10.76 12.89
N THR A 725 -25.59 -10.05 13.81
CA THR A 725 -25.61 -8.59 13.81
C THR A 725 -25.35 -8.03 15.20
N LEU A 726 -24.39 -7.13 15.33
CA LEU A 726 -24.22 -6.23 16.47
C LEU A 726 -24.83 -4.88 16.09
N PHE A 727 -25.88 -4.48 16.78
CA PHE A 727 -26.68 -3.30 16.48
C PHE A 727 -26.64 -2.31 17.64
N ALA A 728 -25.78 -1.30 17.57
CA ALA A 728 -25.77 -0.25 18.59
C ALA A 728 -26.74 0.85 18.23
N THR A 729 -27.49 1.27 19.22
CA THR A 729 -28.51 2.32 19.08
C THR A 729 -28.67 3.13 20.35
N HIS A 730 -29.16 4.35 20.20
CA HIS A 730 -29.65 5.17 21.29
C HIS A 730 -31.20 5.27 21.33
N TYR A 731 -31.85 4.57 20.38
CA TYR A 731 -33.33 4.43 20.43
C TYR A 731 -33.69 3.32 21.41
N HIS A 732 -34.07 3.70 22.64
CA HIS A 732 -34.47 2.76 23.69
C HIS A 732 -35.74 1.97 23.33
N GLU A 733 -36.57 2.53 22.46
CA GLU A 733 -37.81 1.91 21.97
C GLU A 733 -37.51 0.61 21.18
N LEU A 734 -36.31 0.47 20.62
CA LEU A 734 -35.92 -0.75 19.89
C LEU A 734 -35.65 -1.94 20.83
N THR A 735 -35.51 -1.73 22.13
CA THR A 735 -35.33 -2.84 23.09
C THR A 735 -36.54 -3.77 23.17
N VAL A 736 -37.75 -3.27 22.84
CA VAL A 736 -38.97 -4.09 22.74
C VAL A 736 -38.82 -5.21 21.69
N MET A 737 -37.92 -5.06 20.71
CA MET A 737 -37.76 -6.03 19.64
C MET A 737 -37.25 -7.40 20.13
N GLU A 738 -36.62 -7.50 21.30
CA GLU A 738 -36.30 -8.79 21.95
C GLU A 738 -37.56 -9.63 22.22
N GLN A 739 -38.67 -8.98 22.53
CA GLN A 739 -39.93 -9.67 22.80
C GLN A 739 -40.73 -9.98 21.52
N LEU A 740 -40.49 -9.21 20.44
CA LEU A 740 -41.24 -9.28 19.19
C LEU A 740 -40.58 -10.17 18.13
N LEU A 741 -39.28 -10.34 18.19
CA LEU A 741 -38.51 -11.04 17.18
C LEU A 741 -37.68 -12.19 17.78
N ASP A 742 -37.77 -13.36 17.17
CA ASP A 742 -36.92 -14.49 17.51
C ASP A 742 -35.45 -14.25 17.17
N GLY A 743 -34.55 -14.57 18.09
CA GLY A 743 -33.12 -14.42 17.90
C GLY A 743 -32.58 -13.01 18.10
N VAL A 744 -33.35 -12.11 18.72
CA VAL A 744 -32.89 -10.78 19.13
C VAL A 744 -32.67 -10.78 20.64
N LYS A 745 -31.56 -10.20 21.08
CA LYS A 745 -31.20 -10.05 22.51
C LYS A 745 -30.76 -8.61 22.79
N ASN A 746 -31.15 -8.12 23.95
CA ASN A 746 -30.74 -6.81 24.42
C ASN A 746 -29.51 -6.88 25.33
N TYR A 747 -28.63 -5.93 25.13
CA TYR A 747 -27.45 -5.69 25.95
C TYR A 747 -27.32 -4.20 26.25
N ASN A 748 -26.72 -3.88 27.38
CA ASN A 748 -26.37 -2.52 27.73
C ASN A 748 -24.98 -2.42 28.33
N ILE A 749 -24.46 -1.21 28.43
CA ILE A 749 -23.18 -0.97 29.09
C ILE A 749 -23.47 -0.69 30.59
N ALA A 750 -22.82 -1.50 31.43
CA ALA A 750 -22.94 -1.37 32.89
C ALA A 750 -22.46 0.00 33.38
N VAL A 751 -23.29 0.65 34.20
CA VAL A 751 -23.03 1.97 34.76
C VAL A 751 -23.13 1.89 36.27
N LYS A 752 -22.19 2.51 36.98
CA LYS A 752 -22.24 2.65 38.44
C LYS A 752 -22.56 4.09 38.82
N LYS A 753 -23.70 4.28 39.44
CA LYS A 753 -24.14 5.58 40.00
C LYS A 753 -23.63 5.71 41.43
N ARG A 754 -22.98 6.83 41.76
CA ARG A 754 -22.63 7.24 43.12
C ARG A 754 -23.16 8.66 43.35
N GLY A 755 -24.38 8.79 43.88
CA GLY A 755 -25.07 10.08 43.97
C GLY A 755 -25.26 10.66 42.56
N ASP A 756 -24.78 11.88 42.32
CA ASP A 756 -24.86 12.59 41.04
C ASP A 756 -23.70 12.24 40.08
N ASP A 757 -22.75 11.38 40.51
CA ASP A 757 -21.61 10.99 39.66
C ASP A 757 -21.84 9.62 39.04
N ILE A 758 -21.53 9.51 37.76
CA ILE A 758 -21.65 8.29 36.95
C ILE A 758 -20.28 7.82 36.51
N THR A 759 -20.01 6.54 36.70
CA THR A 759 -18.85 5.86 36.18
C THR A 759 -19.28 4.78 35.22
N PHE A 760 -18.84 4.87 33.95
CA PHE A 760 -19.03 3.82 32.94
C PHE A 760 -18.07 2.68 33.21
N LEU A 761 -18.59 1.49 33.49
CA LEU A 761 -17.76 0.31 33.77
C LEU A 761 -17.17 -0.32 32.49
N ARG A 762 -17.60 0.12 31.30
CA ARG A 762 -17.20 -0.42 30.00
C ARG A 762 -17.46 -1.92 29.84
N ARG A 763 -18.36 -2.46 30.63
CA ARG A 763 -18.75 -3.87 30.62
C ARG A 763 -20.15 -3.99 30.00
N ILE A 764 -20.25 -4.87 29.00
CA ILE A 764 -21.54 -5.20 28.36
C ILE A 764 -22.23 -6.25 29.21
N VAL A 765 -23.49 -6.02 29.51
CA VAL A 765 -24.34 -6.90 30.34
C VAL A 765 -25.68 -7.14 29.61
N PRO A 766 -26.32 -8.31 29.83
CA PRO A 766 -27.64 -8.59 29.28
C PRO A 766 -28.71 -7.61 29.80
N GLY A 767 -29.69 -7.33 28.95
CA GLY A 767 -30.84 -6.44 29.27
C GLY A 767 -30.76 -5.09 28.58
N GLY A 768 -31.87 -4.38 28.49
CA GLY A 768 -31.94 -3.01 27.95
C GLY A 768 -31.50 -1.98 29.01
N ALA A 769 -31.04 -0.82 28.58
CA ALA A 769 -30.85 0.33 29.49
C ALA A 769 -32.17 1.09 29.65
N ASP A 770 -32.58 1.30 30.91
CA ASP A 770 -33.84 2.03 31.23
C ASP A 770 -33.63 3.55 31.21
N ASP A 771 -32.41 4.05 31.39
CA ASP A 771 -32.10 5.47 31.53
C ASP A 771 -31.26 5.99 30.34
N SER A 772 -31.55 7.23 29.94
CA SER A 772 -30.68 8.00 29.06
C SER A 772 -29.60 8.74 29.88
N TYR A 773 -28.35 8.70 29.42
CA TYR A 773 -27.20 9.29 30.17
C TYR A 773 -26.61 10.51 29.44
N GLY A 774 -27.34 11.10 28.49
CA GLY A 774 -26.85 12.24 27.69
C GLY A 774 -26.49 13.47 28.54
N ILE A 775 -27.29 13.80 29.54
CA ILE A 775 -27.07 14.95 30.42
C ILE A 775 -25.83 14.73 31.32
N GLU A 776 -25.65 13.51 31.82
CA GLU A 776 -24.48 13.13 32.59
C GLU A 776 -23.20 13.17 31.80
N VAL A 777 -23.22 12.74 30.55
CA VAL A 777 -22.10 12.89 29.60
C VAL A 777 -21.79 14.36 29.35
N ALA A 778 -22.80 15.21 29.19
CA ALA A 778 -22.64 16.65 29.05
C ALA A 778 -21.94 17.26 30.29
N LYS A 779 -22.30 16.81 31.48
CA LYS A 779 -21.64 17.19 32.75
C LYS A 779 -20.17 16.80 32.75
N LEU A 780 -19.85 15.56 32.32
CA LEU A 780 -18.45 15.08 32.22
C LEU A 780 -17.65 15.84 31.19
N ALA A 781 -18.29 16.32 30.13
CA ALA A 781 -17.66 17.15 29.09
C ALA A 781 -17.40 18.60 29.53
N GLY A 782 -17.84 18.99 30.75
CA GLY A 782 -17.58 20.31 31.31
C GLY A 782 -18.64 21.36 30.98
N ILE A 783 -19.87 20.98 30.57
CA ILE A 783 -20.96 21.92 30.35
C ILE A 783 -21.35 22.56 31.70
N PRO A 784 -21.59 23.90 31.76
CA PRO A 784 -21.93 24.61 32.98
C PRO A 784 -23.10 23.99 33.72
N GLN A 785 -23.02 23.96 35.07
CA GLN A 785 -24.03 23.31 35.93
C GLN A 785 -25.44 23.92 35.76
N SER A 786 -25.56 25.19 35.44
CA SER A 786 -26.84 25.85 35.16
C SER A 786 -27.58 25.26 33.97
N VAL A 787 -26.83 24.93 32.89
CA VAL A 787 -27.37 24.31 31.68
C VAL A 787 -27.76 22.85 32.00
N ILE A 788 -26.90 22.12 32.73
CA ILE A 788 -27.19 20.73 33.15
C ILE A 788 -28.45 20.65 34.01
N SER A 789 -28.62 21.55 35.01
CA SER A 789 -29.81 21.58 35.85
C SER A 789 -31.08 21.85 35.04
N ARG A 790 -31.02 22.82 34.11
CA ARG A 790 -32.17 23.13 33.22
C ARG A 790 -32.46 21.96 32.26
N ALA A 791 -31.46 21.29 31.73
CA ALA A 791 -31.66 20.12 30.89
C ALA A 791 -32.34 18.95 31.64
N LYS A 792 -32.01 18.73 32.94
CA LYS A 792 -32.69 17.73 33.79
C LYS A 792 -34.15 18.07 34.02
N GLU A 793 -34.48 19.35 34.20
CA GLU A 793 -35.90 19.81 34.35
C GLU A 793 -36.66 19.55 33.03
N ILE A 794 -36.13 19.97 31.90
CA ILE A 794 -36.73 19.78 30.58
C ILE A 794 -36.96 18.28 30.31
N LEU A 795 -35.96 17.43 30.59
CA LEU A 795 -36.08 15.98 30.41
C LEU A 795 -37.25 15.41 31.20
N LYS A 796 -37.40 15.80 32.49
CA LYS A 796 -38.52 15.37 33.30
C LYS A 796 -39.89 15.80 32.73
N ASP A 797 -39.97 17.01 32.19
CA ASP A 797 -41.23 17.51 31.61
C ASP A 797 -41.55 16.76 30.30
N LEU A 798 -40.54 16.40 29.49
CA LEU A 798 -40.71 15.59 28.27
C LEU A 798 -41.15 14.15 28.61
N GLU A 799 -40.57 13.50 29.60
CA GLU A 799 -40.89 12.12 30.04
C GLU A 799 -42.32 12.05 30.63
N HIS A 800 -42.77 13.10 31.31
CA HIS A 800 -44.11 13.15 31.88
C HIS A 800 -45.22 13.65 30.91
N GLY A 801 -44.87 13.81 29.64
CA GLY A 801 -45.84 14.16 28.59
C GLY A 801 -46.42 15.57 28.68
N LYS A 802 -45.87 16.46 29.49
CA LYS A 802 -46.36 17.81 29.75
C LYS A 802 -46.18 18.76 28.56
N TYR A 803 -45.30 18.46 27.66
CA TYR A 803 -45.01 19.26 26.45
C TYR A 803 -46.15 19.26 25.41
N LYS A 804 -47.17 18.40 25.53
CA LYS A 804 -48.31 18.41 24.61
C LYS A 804 -49.28 19.54 24.84
N ASN A 805 -49.22 20.27 25.97
CA ASN A 805 -50.24 21.28 26.38
C ASN A 805 -49.70 22.71 26.57
N GLU A 806 -48.39 22.99 26.44
CA GLU A 806 -47.87 24.34 26.71
C GLU A 806 -47.90 25.30 25.50
N ASN A 807 -48.39 24.90 24.34
CA ASN A 807 -48.67 25.85 23.25
C ASN A 807 -49.95 26.65 23.44
N ALA A 808 -50.65 26.54 24.61
CA ALA A 808 -51.91 27.22 24.84
C ALA A 808 -51.87 28.37 25.87
N ASN A 809 -50.82 28.54 26.69
CA ASN A 809 -50.81 29.60 27.70
C ASN A 809 -49.43 30.16 28.00
N ILE A 810 -48.95 31.09 27.21
CA ILE A 810 -47.93 32.06 27.66
C ILE A 810 -48.63 33.40 27.82
N GLN A 811 -49.06 33.66 29.02
CA GLN A 811 -49.47 35.03 29.47
C GLN A 811 -48.15 35.85 29.55
N LYS A 812 -48.22 36.99 28.84
CA LYS A 812 -47.18 38.03 28.89
C LYS A 812 -47.03 38.53 30.31
N GLN A 813 -45.88 38.48 30.90
CA GLN A 813 -45.42 39.44 31.92
C GLN A 813 -44.45 40.41 31.23
N ASP A 814 -44.89 41.65 31.21
CA ASP A 814 -44.07 42.77 30.76
C ASP A 814 -42.88 42.96 31.69
N ASN A 815 -41.71 42.92 31.17
CA ASN A 815 -40.60 43.80 31.55
C ASN A 815 -39.63 44.02 30.39
N SER A 816 -39.42 45.28 30.12
CA SER A 816 -38.64 45.93 29.09
C SER A 816 -37.23 45.47 28.95
N ASP A 817 -36.79 45.62 27.71
CA ASP A 817 -35.43 45.70 27.12
C ASP A 817 -34.73 44.39 26.82
N ASP A 818 -34.87 43.92 25.59
CA ASP A 818 -33.91 43.86 24.53
C ASP A 818 -34.43 43.02 23.35
N MET A 819 -34.35 43.63 22.18
CA MET A 819 -34.70 42.98 20.91
C MET A 819 -33.89 41.73 20.62
N GLN A 820 -34.57 40.57 20.51
CA GLN A 820 -34.11 39.50 19.66
C GLN A 820 -35.31 38.73 19.09
N LEU A 821 -35.38 38.71 17.77
CA LEU A 821 -36.39 38.08 16.96
C LEU A 821 -36.51 36.57 17.23
N SER A 822 -37.64 36.15 17.77
CA SER A 822 -38.05 34.76 17.71
C SER A 822 -39.02 34.58 16.54
N LEU A 823 -38.52 33.93 15.49
CA LEU A 823 -39.34 33.41 14.40
C LEU A 823 -39.86 32.05 14.83
N ILE A 824 -41.13 31.95 15.19
CA ILE A 824 -42.10 30.87 14.99
C ILE A 824 -43.30 31.12 15.94
N GLY A 825 -44.34 31.60 15.33
CA GLY A 825 -45.67 31.66 15.89
C GLY A 825 -46.60 32.05 14.77
N SER A 826 -47.20 31.06 14.11
CA SER A 826 -48.13 31.27 13.01
C SER A 826 -49.45 31.85 13.55
N ALA A 827 -49.51 33.15 13.61
CA ALA A 827 -50.77 33.82 13.29
C ALA A 827 -50.84 33.89 11.75
N GLU A 828 -51.85 33.34 11.14
CA GLU A 828 -52.04 33.49 9.69
C GLU A 828 -52.05 34.98 9.38
N SER A 829 -51.02 35.44 8.66
CA SER A 829 -50.95 36.84 8.24
C SER A 829 -52.20 37.17 7.41
N PRO A 830 -52.84 38.35 7.63
CA PRO A 830 -53.99 38.79 6.81
C PRO A 830 -53.72 38.68 5.29
N VAL A 831 -52.45 38.69 4.90
CA VAL A 831 -51.95 38.47 3.53
C VAL A 831 -52.24 37.04 3.08
N ILE A 832 -52.03 36.02 3.93
CA ILE A 832 -52.25 34.61 3.63
C ILE A 832 -53.72 34.28 3.52
N GLU A 833 -54.56 34.89 4.39
CA GLU A 833 -56.01 34.71 4.39
C GLU A 833 -56.59 35.32 3.08
N LYS A 834 -56.20 36.51 2.70
CA LYS A 834 -56.62 37.17 1.49
C LYS A 834 -56.14 36.45 0.21
N LEU A 835 -54.96 35.82 0.25
CA LEU A 835 -54.45 34.96 -0.87
C LEU A 835 -55.26 33.65 -0.99
N LYS A 836 -55.71 33.07 0.11
CA LYS A 836 -56.48 31.81 0.13
C LYS A 836 -57.90 32.05 -0.42
N ASP A 837 -58.49 33.21 -0.17
CA ASP A 837 -59.85 33.58 -0.65
C ASP A 837 -59.88 34.10 -2.08
N THR A 838 -58.73 34.24 -2.72
CA THR A 838 -58.67 34.80 -4.07
C THR A 838 -58.56 33.68 -5.11
N ASP A 839 -59.56 33.56 -6.01
CA ASP A 839 -59.50 32.66 -7.17
C ASP A 839 -58.68 33.31 -8.31
N ILE A 840 -57.44 32.87 -8.44
CA ILE A 840 -56.46 33.40 -9.40
C ILE A 840 -56.96 33.23 -10.85
N ASN A 841 -57.78 32.23 -11.15
CA ASN A 841 -58.29 31.96 -12.50
C ASN A 841 -59.37 32.94 -12.98
N THR A 842 -59.92 33.72 -12.08
CA THR A 842 -60.96 34.68 -12.41
C THR A 842 -60.50 36.14 -12.54
N LEU A 843 -59.19 36.38 -12.17
CA LEU A 843 -58.64 37.75 -12.20
C LEU A 843 -58.11 38.14 -13.57
N THR A 844 -58.45 39.36 -13.95
CA THR A 844 -57.81 40.02 -15.11
C THR A 844 -56.37 40.46 -14.74
N PRO A 845 -55.47 40.70 -15.70
CA PRO A 845 -54.09 41.14 -15.41
C PRO A 845 -53.98 42.42 -14.58
N ILE A 846 -54.94 43.31 -14.75
CA ILE A 846 -55.03 44.59 -13.98
C ILE A 846 -55.48 44.35 -12.55
N GLU A 847 -56.49 43.49 -12.34
CA GLU A 847 -56.90 43.08 -11.00
C GLU A 847 -55.86 42.32 -10.23
N ALA A 848 -55.08 41.43 -10.87
CA ALA A 848 -53.95 40.74 -10.27
C ALA A 848 -52.86 41.72 -9.85
N MET A 849 -52.55 42.76 -10.65
CA MET A 849 -51.60 43.81 -10.26
C MET A 849 -52.09 44.64 -9.10
N ASN A 850 -53.38 45.00 -9.07
CA ASN A 850 -53.96 45.74 -7.95
C ASN A 850 -53.92 44.89 -6.68
N LEU A 851 -54.23 43.59 -6.74
CA LEU A 851 -54.16 42.67 -5.61
C LEU A 851 -52.77 42.53 -5.07
N LEU A 852 -51.73 42.40 -5.97
CA LEU A 852 -50.36 42.41 -5.56
C LEU A 852 -49.92 43.70 -4.87
N TYR A 853 -50.43 44.86 -5.33
CA TYR A 853 -50.13 46.13 -4.68
C TYR A 853 -50.75 46.22 -3.29
N GLU A 854 -51.97 45.70 -3.14
CA GLU A 854 -52.72 45.66 -1.90
C GLU A 854 -52.07 44.72 -0.88
N LEU A 855 -51.66 43.51 -1.32
CA LEU A 855 -50.94 42.53 -0.53
C LEU A 855 -49.56 43.07 -0.07
N LYS A 856 -48.88 43.82 -0.92
CA LYS A 856 -47.62 44.48 -0.59
C LYS A 856 -47.82 45.63 0.42
N GLY A 857 -48.95 46.24 0.46
CA GLY A 857 -49.30 47.28 1.45
C GLY A 857 -49.75 46.71 2.80
N MET A 858 -49.99 45.36 2.89
CA MET A 858 -50.30 44.61 4.09
C MET A 858 -49.13 43.92 4.76
N ILE A 859 -47.98 43.92 4.07
CA ILE A 859 -46.67 43.46 4.61
C ILE A 859 -45.93 44.65 5.23
#